data_21bc58393ce0fe3a3950c2009a21b97e
#
_entry.id   21bc58393ce0fe3a3950c2009a21b97e
#
_cell.length_a   1.000
_cell.length_b   1.000
_cell.length_c   1.000
_cell.angle_alpha   90.00
_cell.angle_beta   90.00
_cell.angle_gamma   90.00
#
_symmetry.space_group_name_H-M   'P 1'
#
loop_
_entity.id
_entity.type
_entity.pdbx_description
1 polymer ?
#
loop_
_entity_poly.entity_id
_entity_poly.type
_entity_poly.pdbx_seq_one_letter_code
_entity_poly.pdbx_strand_id
1 'polypeptide(L)'
;MKDENNSGYIKSVVLPSIVGFFRKIKDGFRAEKIFSILFIVSFFVVIAAMLFTTLDRGGLAYQNLDEFAVGRVAERDVVAGRDISYTDQAATEIRKAARLQTVTPIFRQDAELVSETLKKYDEFVSFMLALHNDSETIFEARVQEAYPGFFDAKLLNNVQKVKQFEGLLSAAQAVVKQVMAVGIAEFPEKGLEEFSQTEMTLLVRRGNNREYNNIQTSSVIKKEELGAYIKNAIGALNTQFDSNIITALIQPFLQPTIIYDEKETELRAQEALKQVQPVIVTIQKNQKIIKRGFIITAENYRQLQAYSNAGNYIDINKSLGLSAFMLCLYIISAFMFSAQAIEERLKESRKIFLLLISLAVYLIVLFTAKALSLVQALDIIPFIPAALTTMLVATLISSRIAIRMVFLIMLIVLTATGFKLEPALFALFSGLSAVALTNLTGRRMDLIKTACQLAIIHPIITFVLCSVFPTSYSDLVFVLLGSVINGFISGIFVLGFLPILEDRLNTPTCFRLMELSDLNSPTMKQLLLTASGTYNHTMMVATLAEAACREIGADALLARVGSYYHDIGKMANSEYFVENQTSYNKHLDLNPRLSAAIIRSHVKIGVEKAESMRLPREVIDIIGQHHGNSLVQYFYAKAKELDPNVSPKDFSYPGQPPRTKEAAVVMLADVSEAACRTLDHPSVPRLEKFIAKLVKGKMDSGQLDNCDLTLRELHIIQESFVTTLAGYYHSRIKYPNQKDPDEKQGADKPSEPKNTSQEASPEKAADEKSTQSEMSMGKAISPGVKNYLQIDLGLPASENAASVPASENPTGAPASESTVQTAAAAQPTEASKQTPTVAQGRSAGKEIKEE
;
A
#
# COMPACT_ATOMS: atom_id res chain seq x y z
N MET A 1 -31.46 -37.63 18.75
CA MET A 1 -31.37 -38.26 17.41
C MET A 1 -31.01 -37.28 16.26
N LYS A 2 -31.10 -35.96 16.42
CA LYS A 2 -30.69 -35.00 15.38
C LYS A 2 -29.21 -34.57 15.45
N ASP A 3 -28.55 -34.70 16.58
CA ASP A 3 -27.14 -34.23 16.77
C ASP A 3 -26.09 -35.29 16.42
N GLU A 4 -26.40 -36.56 16.44
CA GLU A 4 -25.47 -37.64 16.05
C GLU A 4 -25.25 -37.73 14.53
N ASN A 5 -26.28 -37.44 13.72
CA ASN A 5 -26.15 -37.46 12.26
C ASN A 5 -25.26 -36.29 11.72
N ASN A 6 -25.23 -35.13 12.40
CA ASN A 6 -24.39 -34.00 12.02
C ASN A 6 -22.90 -34.27 12.33
N SER A 7 -22.62 -34.97 13.44
CA SER A 7 -21.23 -35.33 13.83
C SER A 7 -20.64 -36.38 12.86
N GLY A 8 -21.47 -37.33 12.35
CA GLY A 8 -21.05 -38.32 11.36
C GLY A 8 -20.73 -37.71 9.99
N TYR A 9 -21.57 -36.81 9.51
CA TYR A 9 -21.36 -36.10 8.23
C TYR A 9 -20.12 -35.21 8.23
N ILE A 10 -19.87 -34.47 9.34
CA ILE A 10 -18.68 -33.66 9.50
C ILE A 10 -17.41 -34.52 9.49
N LYS A 11 -17.40 -35.67 10.16
CA LYS A 11 -16.22 -36.55 10.23
C LYS A 11 -15.98 -37.32 8.94
N SER A 12 -17.05 -37.74 8.21
CA SER A 12 -16.90 -38.61 7.05
C SER A 12 -16.73 -37.85 5.72
N VAL A 13 -17.26 -36.65 5.59
CA VAL A 13 -17.27 -35.91 4.31
C VAL A 13 -16.51 -34.61 4.40
N VAL A 14 -16.76 -33.80 5.44
CA VAL A 14 -16.18 -32.45 5.55
C VAL A 14 -14.70 -32.51 5.95
N LEU A 15 -14.34 -33.31 6.94
CA LEU A 15 -12.96 -33.39 7.43
C LEU A 15 -11.97 -33.93 6.38
N PRO A 16 -12.28 -35.03 5.60
CA PRO A 16 -11.42 -35.51 4.52
C PRO A 16 -11.28 -34.49 3.39
N SER A 17 -12.34 -33.73 3.07
CA SER A 17 -12.31 -32.70 2.05
C SER A 17 -11.42 -31.54 2.47
N ILE A 18 -11.47 -31.10 3.73
CA ILE A 18 -10.61 -30.09 4.31
C ILE A 18 -9.15 -30.56 4.35
N VAL A 19 -8.90 -31.78 4.82
CA VAL A 19 -7.53 -32.36 4.85
C VAL A 19 -6.97 -32.53 3.44
N GLY A 20 -7.80 -32.98 2.47
CA GLY A 20 -7.42 -33.04 1.06
C GLY A 20 -7.07 -31.70 0.46
N PHE A 21 -7.83 -30.66 0.82
CA PHE A 21 -7.57 -29.27 0.44
C PHE A 21 -6.21 -28.78 0.95
N PHE A 22 -5.93 -28.92 2.25
CA PHE A 22 -4.64 -28.52 2.82
C PHE A 22 -3.45 -29.33 2.28
N ARG A 23 -3.64 -30.62 1.99
CA ARG A 23 -2.60 -31.46 1.36
C ARG A 23 -2.25 -30.93 -0.04
N LYS A 24 -3.23 -30.57 -0.86
CA LYS A 24 -3.00 -30.03 -2.20
C LYS A 24 -2.32 -28.66 -2.20
N ILE A 25 -2.70 -27.77 -1.25
CA ILE A 25 -1.98 -26.52 -1.02
C ILE A 25 -0.51 -26.81 -0.66
N LYS A 26 -0.27 -27.73 0.27
CA LYS A 26 1.09 -28.12 0.69
C LYS A 26 1.93 -28.67 -0.45
N ASP A 27 1.35 -29.49 -1.31
CA ASP A 27 2.04 -30.09 -2.46
C ASP A 27 2.36 -29.02 -3.53
N GLY A 28 1.45 -28.05 -3.75
CA GLY A 28 1.69 -26.89 -4.60
C GLY A 28 2.85 -26.03 -4.07
N PHE A 29 2.88 -25.75 -2.75
CA PHE A 29 3.96 -25.01 -2.12
C PHE A 29 5.32 -25.73 -2.16
N ARG A 30 5.34 -27.07 -2.18
CA ARG A 30 6.59 -27.83 -2.34
C ARG A 30 7.17 -27.76 -3.75
N ALA A 31 6.32 -27.67 -4.76
CA ALA A 31 6.73 -27.59 -6.16
C ALA A 31 7.33 -26.24 -6.54
N GLU A 32 6.84 -25.15 -5.94
CA GLU A 32 7.22 -23.75 -6.23
C GLU A 32 7.93 -23.11 -5.03
N LYS A 33 9.22 -23.41 -4.87
CA LYS A 33 9.98 -23.03 -3.65
C LYS A 33 10.10 -21.52 -3.47
N ILE A 34 10.37 -20.77 -4.55
CA ILE A 34 10.61 -19.31 -4.48
C ILE A 34 9.30 -18.60 -4.13
N PHE A 35 8.22 -18.96 -4.82
CA PHE A 35 6.89 -18.39 -4.51
C PHE A 35 6.49 -18.66 -3.05
N SER A 36 6.70 -19.88 -2.56
CA SER A 36 6.34 -20.27 -1.20
C SER A 36 7.10 -19.48 -0.12
N ILE A 37 8.39 -19.28 -0.32
CA ILE A 37 9.21 -18.46 0.59
C ILE A 37 8.71 -17.01 0.57
N LEU A 38 8.52 -16.42 -0.62
CA LEU A 38 8.04 -15.04 -0.75
C LEU A 38 6.63 -14.86 -0.16
N PHE A 39 5.77 -15.86 -0.31
CA PHE A 39 4.42 -15.85 0.25
C PHE A 39 4.43 -15.80 1.79
N ILE A 40 5.28 -16.61 2.42
CA ILE A 40 5.47 -16.60 3.88
C ILE A 40 6.11 -15.28 4.34
N VAL A 41 7.15 -14.82 3.66
CA VAL A 41 7.82 -13.55 3.99
C VAL A 41 6.84 -12.39 3.86
N SER A 42 6.03 -12.32 2.78
CA SER A 42 5.05 -11.27 2.58
C SER A 42 3.99 -11.24 3.69
N PHE A 43 3.57 -12.42 4.19
CA PHE A 43 2.66 -12.51 5.34
C PHE A 43 3.25 -11.83 6.58
N PHE A 44 4.51 -12.15 6.93
CA PHE A 44 5.15 -11.53 8.08
C PHE A 44 5.40 -10.03 7.89
N VAL A 45 5.72 -9.58 6.66
CA VAL A 45 5.84 -8.15 6.34
C VAL A 45 4.52 -7.42 6.55
N VAL A 46 3.40 -8.01 6.09
CA VAL A 46 2.05 -7.45 6.28
C VAL A 46 1.70 -7.37 7.76
N ILE A 47 1.94 -8.43 8.54
CA ILE A 47 1.70 -8.44 9.99
C ILE A 47 2.57 -7.39 10.69
N ALA A 48 3.85 -7.30 10.37
CA ALA A 48 4.76 -6.30 10.95
C ALA A 48 4.31 -4.86 10.62
N ALA A 49 3.94 -4.59 9.37
CA ALA A 49 3.44 -3.28 8.94
C ALA A 49 2.12 -2.92 9.64
N MET A 50 1.22 -3.88 9.77
CA MET A 50 -0.03 -3.74 10.49
C MET A 50 0.21 -3.44 11.98
N LEU A 51 1.05 -4.23 12.65
CA LEU A 51 1.40 -4.01 14.06
C LEU A 51 2.06 -2.64 14.26
N PHE A 52 2.96 -2.23 13.36
CA PHE A 52 3.58 -0.91 13.41
C PHE A 52 2.55 0.23 13.32
N THR A 53 1.51 0.07 12.51
CA THR A 53 0.45 1.07 12.37
C THR A 53 -0.61 1.00 13.47
N THR A 54 -0.80 -0.19 14.09
CA THR A 54 -1.71 -0.38 15.24
C THR A 54 -1.06 -0.02 16.57
N LEU A 55 0.25 0.23 16.60
CA LEU A 55 0.90 0.89 17.73
C LEU A 55 0.18 2.21 17.97
N ASP A 56 -0.74 2.20 18.94
CA ASP A 56 -1.42 3.40 19.38
C ASP A 56 -0.41 4.23 20.20
N ARG A 57 0.25 5.16 19.52
CA ARG A 57 1.06 6.19 20.16
C ARG A 57 0.09 7.20 20.78
N GLY A 58 -0.63 6.77 21.83
CA GLY A 58 -1.69 7.52 22.49
C GLY A 58 -2.50 8.32 21.48
N GLY A 59 -3.60 7.82 20.96
CA GLY A 59 -4.37 8.25 19.77
C GLY A 59 -4.50 9.73 19.45
N LEU A 60 -3.92 10.60 20.26
CA LEU A 60 -3.84 12.05 20.16
C LEU A 60 -2.39 12.59 20.10
N ALA A 61 -1.35 11.76 20.23
CA ALA A 61 0.04 12.23 20.22
C ALA A 61 0.46 12.89 18.89
N TYR A 62 -0.32 12.71 17.85
CA TYR A 62 -0.17 13.37 16.54
C TYR A 62 -1.32 14.30 16.19
N GLN A 63 -2.30 14.46 17.10
CA GLN A 63 -3.38 15.42 16.90
C GLN A 63 -2.97 16.69 17.61
N ASN A 64 -2.95 17.80 16.90
CA ASN A 64 -2.73 19.12 17.50
C ASN A 64 -3.69 19.30 18.66
N LEU A 65 -3.19 19.23 19.91
CA LEU A 65 -3.96 19.54 21.08
C LEU A 65 -4.58 20.95 21.00
N ASP A 66 -4.00 21.81 20.17
CA ASP A 66 -4.50 23.16 19.87
C ASP A 66 -5.91 23.18 19.26
N GLU A 67 -6.33 22.11 18.56
CA GLU A 67 -7.72 21.98 18.08
C GLU A 67 -8.72 21.83 19.24
N PHE A 68 -8.25 21.30 20.37
CA PHE A 68 -9.06 21.03 21.55
C PHE A 68 -8.88 22.08 22.66
N ALA A 69 -8.52 23.31 22.28
CA ALA A 69 -8.35 24.37 23.26
C ALA A 69 -9.62 24.57 24.09
N VAL A 70 -9.44 24.84 25.39
CA VAL A 70 -10.54 25.10 26.32
C VAL A 70 -11.42 26.24 25.81
N GLY A 71 -12.75 26.05 25.81
CA GLY A 71 -13.71 27.02 25.32
C GLY A 71 -14.09 26.86 23.84
N ARG A 72 -13.38 26.04 23.04
CA ARG A 72 -13.79 25.71 21.66
C ARG A 72 -14.88 24.64 21.64
N VAL A 73 -15.66 24.62 20.57
CA VAL A 73 -16.62 23.55 20.30
C VAL A 73 -15.90 22.39 19.64
N ALA A 74 -16.09 21.18 20.17
CA ALA A 74 -15.44 19.99 19.63
C ALA A 74 -16.04 19.62 18.27
N GLU A 75 -15.18 19.45 17.26
CA GLU A 75 -15.60 19.07 15.90
C GLU A 75 -15.84 17.56 15.75
N ARG A 76 -15.33 16.75 16.68
CA ARG A 76 -15.41 15.28 16.66
C ARG A 76 -15.50 14.68 18.06
N ASP A 77 -15.99 13.43 18.13
CA ASP A 77 -15.96 12.61 19.35
C ASP A 77 -14.53 12.11 19.60
N VAL A 78 -14.07 12.22 20.83
CA VAL A 78 -12.83 11.55 21.28
C VAL A 78 -13.21 10.48 22.29
N VAL A 79 -12.87 9.22 21.98
CA VAL A 79 -13.19 8.05 22.78
C VAL A 79 -11.90 7.40 23.25
N ALA A 80 -11.85 7.04 24.53
CA ALA A 80 -10.69 6.33 25.09
C ALA A 80 -10.59 4.91 24.52
N GLY A 81 -9.47 4.58 23.89
CA GLY A 81 -9.21 3.24 23.36
C GLY A 81 -8.83 2.21 24.42
N ARG A 82 -8.52 2.65 25.65
CA ARG A 82 -8.07 1.82 26.79
C ARG A 82 -8.40 2.47 28.11
N ASP A 83 -8.30 1.70 29.20
CA ASP A 83 -8.33 2.23 30.55
C ASP A 83 -7.04 3.00 30.85
N ILE A 84 -7.18 4.22 31.39
CA ILE A 84 -6.07 5.08 31.75
C ILE A 84 -6.33 5.65 33.13
N SER A 85 -5.35 5.57 34.01
CA SER A 85 -5.36 6.25 35.29
C SER A 85 -4.25 7.29 35.30
N TYR A 86 -4.59 8.52 35.64
CA TYR A 86 -3.63 9.60 35.78
C TYR A 86 -3.87 10.40 37.06
N THR A 87 -2.81 11.06 37.54
CA THR A 87 -2.92 11.97 38.70
C THR A 87 -3.38 13.34 38.21
N ASP A 88 -4.55 13.78 38.64
CA ASP A 88 -5.01 15.15 38.42
C ASP A 88 -4.29 16.08 39.40
N GLN A 89 -3.25 16.75 38.90
CA GLN A 89 -2.46 17.66 39.73
C GLN A 89 -3.30 18.83 40.26
N ALA A 90 -4.19 19.41 39.41
CA ALA A 90 -5.02 20.53 39.86
C ALA A 90 -6.02 20.14 40.94
N ALA A 91 -6.68 18.99 40.79
CA ALA A 91 -7.56 18.46 41.81
C ALA A 91 -6.77 18.06 43.09
N THR A 92 -5.56 17.60 42.93
CA THR A 92 -4.66 17.28 44.06
C THR A 92 -4.26 18.56 44.82
N GLU A 93 -3.89 19.64 44.11
CA GLU A 93 -3.56 20.93 44.74
C GLU A 93 -4.77 21.56 45.42
N ILE A 94 -5.97 21.50 44.86
CA ILE A 94 -7.21 21.90 45.52
C ILE A 94 -7.42 21.12 46.80
N ARG A 95 -7.18 19.78 46.79
CA ARG A 95 -7.29 18.94 47.97
C ARG A 95 -6.22 19.29 49.01
N LYS A 96 -5.01 19.63 48.60
CA LYS A 96 -3.95 20.11 49.48
C LYS A 96 -4.32 21.44 50.11
N ALA A 97 -4.82 22.41 49.34
CA ALA A 97 -5.28 23.69 49.84
C ALA A 97 -6.42 23.52 50.84
N ALA A 98 -7.41 22.68 50.52
CA ALA A 98 -8.49 22.37 51.42
C ALA A 98 -8.00 21.71 52.74
N ARG A 99 -6.95 20.87 52.67
CA ARG A 99 -6.34 20.25 53.82
C ARG A 99 -5.60 21.28 54.67
N LEU A 100 -4.89 22.24 54.06
CA LEU A 100 -4.23 23.34 54.78
C LEU A 100 -5.24 24.18 55.56
N GLN A 101 -6.40 24.48 54.99
CA GLN A 101 -7.47 25.22 55.71
C GLN A 101 -7.99 24.49 56.96
N THR A 102 -7.77 23.19 57.08
CA THR A 102 -8.09 22.41 58.33
C THR A 102 -6.94 22.37 59.33
N VAL A 103 -5.76 22.85 58.96
CA VAL A 103 -4.60 22.92 59.87
C VAL A 103 -4.74 24.15 60.76
N THR A 104 -4.74 23.97 62.06
CA THR A 104 -4.77 25.05 63.04
C THR A 104 -3.37 25.65 63.19
N PRO A 105 -3.20 26.99 62.98
CA PRO A 105 -1.93 27.64 63.21
C PRO A 105 -1.49 27.56 64.68
N ILE A 106 -0.20 27.41 64.90
CA ILE A 106 0.37 27.24 66.28
C ILE A 106 0.89 28.60 66.79
N PHE A 107 0.43 28.97 67.91
CA PHE A 107 0.87 30.14 68.66
C PHE A 107 1.50 29.71 69.97
N ARG A 108 2.64 30.29 70.30
CA ARG A 108 3.34 30.00 71.54
C ARG A 108 2.91 31.01 72.61
N GLN A 109 2.38 30.52 73.73
CA GLN A 109 2.07 31.33 74.92
C GLN A 109 3.31 31.45 75.81
N ASP A 110 3.74 32.69 76.05
CA ASP A 110 4.87 32.99 76.94
C ASP A 110 4.34 33.16 78.38
N ALA A 111 4.34 32.08 79.12
CA ALA A 111 3.90 32.08 80.49
C ALA A 111 4.83 32.87 81.44
N GLU A 112 6.14 32.98 81.13
CA GLU A 112 7.09 33.76 81.89
C GLU A 112 6.81 35.25 81.70
N LEU A 113 6.53 35.67 80.45
CA LEU A 113 6.18 37.05 80.15
C LEU A 113 4.87 37.48 80.84
N VAL A 114 3.85 36.55 80.89
CA VAL A 114 2.62 36.83 81.64
C VAL A 114 2.91 37.02 83.14
N SER A 115 3.72 36.17 83.76
CA SER A 115 4.04 36.29 85.20
C SER A 115 4.88 37.51 85.46
N GLU A 116 5.83 37.86 84.58
CA GLU A 116 6.68 39.08 84.72
C GLU A 116 5.86 40.34 84.53
N THR A 117 4.92 40.38 83.59
CA THR A 117 4.03 41.54 83.41
C THR A 117 3.14 41.76 84.59
N LEU A 118 2.57 40.72 85.16
CA LEU A 118 1.76 40.81 86.41
C LEU A 118 2.61 41.31 87.53
N LYS A 119 3.82 40.79 87.78
CA LYS A 119 4.70 41.22 88.78
C LYS A 119 5.14 42.68 88.60
N LYS A 120 5.57 43.10 87.43
CA LYS A 120 5.90 44.51 87.11
C LYS A 120 4.74 45.44 87.43
N TYR A 121 3.52 45.03 87.11
CA TYR A 121 2.34 45.82 87.37
C TYR A 121 2.04 45.87 88.87
N ASP A 122 2.15 44.79 89.61
CA ASP A 122 1.99 44.78 91.05
C ASP A 122 3.05 45.65 91.74
N GLU A 123 4.30 45.63 91.30
CA GLU A 123 5.36 46.59 91.75
C GLU A 123 5.00 48.04 91.45
N PHE A 124 4.49 48.29 90.20
CA PHE A 124 4.01 49.60 89.82
C PHE A 124 2.86 50.09 90.76
N VAL A 125 1.83 49.26 91.01
CA VAL A 125 0.72 49.58 91.89
C VAL A 125 1.25 49.91 93.32
N SER A 126 2.13 49.10 93.82
CA SER A 126 2.76 49.28 95.13
C SER A 126 3.56 50.59 95.21
N PHE A 127 4.30 50.86 94.14
CA PHE A 127 5.06 52.13 94.03
C PHE A 127 4.13 53.37 93.97
N MET A 128 3.08 53.30 93.22
CA MET A 128 2.07 54.38 93.09
C MET A 128 1.39 54.66 94.41
N LEU A 129 1.02 53.59 95.14
CA LEU A 129 0.41 53.71 96.46
C LEU A 129 1.36 54.35 97.47
N ALA A 130 2.64 54.05 97.41
CA ALA A 130 3.64 54.67 98.34
C ALA A 130 3.84 56.17 98.04
N LEU A 131 3.64 56.65 96.85
CA LEU A 131 3.82 58.02 96.49
C LEU A 131 2.57 58.90 96.55
N HIS A 132 1.38 58.30 96.86
CA HIS A 132 0.08 59.03 96.80
C HIS A 132 0.02 60.31 97.67
N ASN A 133 0.73 60.33 98.81
CA ASN A 133 0.70 61.42 99.68
C ASN A 133 1.78 62.50 99.45
N ASP A 134 2.61 62.32 98.38
CA ASP A 134 3.62 63.25 97.95
C ASP A 134 2.96 64.44 97.20
N SER A 135 3.69 65.61 97.15
CA SER A 135 3.20 66.76 96.40
C SER A 135 3.12 66.42 94.90
N GLU A 136 2.20 67.05 94.15
CA GLU A 136 2.01 66.73 92.65
C GLU A 136 3.32 66.76 91.90
N THR A 137 4.21 67.75 92.16
CA THR A 137 5.48 67.86 91.48
C THR A 137 6.49 66.75 91.85
N ILE A 138 6.48 66.26 93.03
CA ILE A 138 7.32 65.13 93.53
C ILE A 138 6.76 63.84 92.96
N PHE A 139 5.48 63.63 93.02
CA PHE A 139 4.80 62.43 92.51
C PHE A 139 5.08 62.24 90.95
N GLU A 140 4.86 63.32 90.20
CA GLU A 140 5.13 63.30 88.77
C GLU A 140 6.59 62.98 88.46
N ALA A 141 7.56 63.69 89.08
CA ALA A 141 8.98 63.52 88.90
C ALA A 141 9.47 62.06 89.20
N ARG A 142 9.02 61.55 90.39
CA ARG A 142 9.40 60.19 90.76
C ARG A 142 8.79 59.10 89.88
N VAL A 143 7.54 59.29 89.37
CA VAL A 143 6.93 58.29 88.50
C VAL A 143 7.58 58.35 87.12
N GLN A 144 7.91 59.54 86.63
CA GLN A 144 8.65 59.64 85.38
C GLN A 144 10.07 59.13 85.45
N GLU A 145 10.75 59.24 86.57
CA GLU A 145 12.07 58.68 86.82
C GLU A 145 12.04 57.12 86.81
N ALA A 146 11.03 56.53 87.50
CA ALA A 146 10.92 55.10 87.61
C ALA A 146 10.34 54.44 86.36
N TYR A 147 9.44 55.17 85.61
CA TYR A 147 8.78 54.65 84.36
C TYR A 147 8.90 55.71 83.24
N PRO A 148 10.11 55.93 82.67
CA PRO A 148 10.35 56.97 81.68
C PRO A 148 9.57 56.76 80.44
N GLY A 149 8.79 57.77 80.00
CA GLY A 149 8.01 57.70 78.75
C GLY A 149 6.72 56.87 78.80
N PHE A 150 6.31 56.29 79.99
CA PHE A 150 5.09 55.49 80.10
C PHE A 150 3.86 56.36 80.23
N PHE A 151 3.96 57.48 80.93
CA PHE A 151 2.80 58.29 81.30
C PHE A 151 3.06 59.80 81.06
N ASP A 152 2.00 60.46 80.56
CA ASP A 152 2.02 61.90 80.37
C ASP A 152 1.79 62.60 81.69
N ALA A 153 2.37 63.80 81.88
CA ALA A 153 2.22 64.63 83.08
C ALA A 153 0.75 64.89 83.46
N LYS A 154 -0.07 65.13 82.39
CA LYS A 154 -1.53 65.34 82.57
C LYS A 154 -2.25 64.12 83.13
N LEU A 155 -1.88 62.94 82.68
CA LEU A 155 -2.46 61.69 83.17
C LEU A 155 -2.10 61.44 84.61
N LEU A 156 -0.84 61.66 85.06
CA LEU A 156 -0.36 61.45 86.44
C LEU A 156 -1.07 62.41 87.37
N ASN A 157 -1.24 63.69 87.01
CA ASN A 157 -1.97 64.69 87.76
C ASN A 157 -3.45 64.33 87.94
N ASN A 158 -4.07 63.83 86.87
CA ASN A 158 -5.49 63.41 87.00
C ASN A 158 -5.64 62.15 87.86
N VAL A 159 -4.73 61.24 87.80
CA VAL A 159 -4.72 59.97 88.60
C VAL A 159 -4.52 60.29 90.04
N GLN A 160 -3.62 61.13 90.49
CA GLN A 160 -3.38 61.53 91.86
C GLN A 160 -4.60 62.23 92.49
N LYS A 161 -5.38 62.99 91.74
CA LYS A 161 -6.58 63.74 92.25
C LYS A 161 -7.82 62.87 92.43
N VAL A 162 -7.75 61.60 92.04
CA VAL A 162 -8.93 60.68 92.23
C VAL A 162 -9.17 60.39 93.65
N LYS A 163 -10.40 60.71 94.15
CA LYS A 163 -10.79 60.55 95.65
C LYS A 163 -10.65 59.12 96.15
N GLN A 164 -10.69 58.10 95.27
CA GLN A 164 -10.54 56.70 95.63
C GLN A 164 -9.32 56.12 94.82
N PHE A 165 -8.13 56.65 95.08
CA PHE A 165 -6.91 56.31 94.40
C PHE A 165 -6.57 54.79 94.45
N GLU A 166 -6.65 54.17 95.57
CA GLU A 166 -6.47 52.76 95.81
C GLU A 166 -7.50 51.90 95.06
N GLY A 167 -8.74 52.37 95.00
CA GLY A 167 -9.79 51.71 94.24
C GLY A 167 -9.51 51.78 92.68
N LEU A 168 -9.02 52.95 92.19
CA LEU A 168 -8.60 53.09 90.81
C LEU A 168 -7.50 52.11 90.44
N LEU A 169 -6.43 51.97 91.25
CA LEU A 169 -5.33 51.09 91.00
C LEU A 169 -5.73 49.58 91.11
N SER A 170 -6.59 49.26 92.05
CA SER A 170 -7.14 47.94 92.23
C SER A 170 -8.01 47.53 91.04
N ALA A 171 -8.80 48.51 90.48
CA ALA A 171 -9.58 48.27 89.29
C ALA A 171 -8.69 48.05 88.10
N ALA A 172 -7.64 48.86 87.92
CA ALA A 172 -6.66 48.70 86.87
C ALA A 172 -5.92 47.38 86.98
N GLN A 173 -5.50 46.99 88.17
CA GLN A 173 -4.87 45.67 88.42
C GLN A 173 -5.81 44.47 88.03
N ALA A 174 -7.07 44.63 88.35
CA ALA A 174 -8.07 43.58 88.02
C ALA A 174 -8.19 43.45 86.52
N VAL A 175 -8.19 44.56 85.77
CA VAL A 175 -8.21 44.50 84.27
C VAL A 175 -6.95 43.86 83.71
N VAL A 176 -5.72 44.24 84.28
CA VAL A 176 -4.48 43.61 83.85
C VAL A 176 -4.50 42.12 84.08
N LYS A 177 -4.95 41.68 85.21
CA LYS A 177 -5.09 40.24 85.51
C LYS A 177 -6.06 39.54 84.56
N GLN A 178 -7.18 40.19 84.25
CA GLN A 178 -8.15 39.66 83.32
C GLN A 178 -7.61 39.61 81.88
N VAL A 179 -6.93 40.64 81.39
CA VAL A 179 -6.28 40.72 80.01
C VAL A 179 -5.18 39.66 79.95
N MET A 180 -4.32 39.52 80.95
CA MET A 180 -3.20 38.57 80.95
C MET A 180 -3.70 37.11 81.06
N ALA A 181 -4.80 36.87 81.74
CA ALA A 181 -5.44 35.56 81.81
C ALA A 181 -6.00 35.08 80.48
N VAL A 182 -6.57 35.96 79.68
CA VAL A 182 -7.03 35.71 78.30
C VAL A 182 -5.89 35.58 77.31
N GLY A 183 -4.88 36.47 77.49
CA GLY A 183 -3.69 36.57 76.63
C GLY A 183 -3.91 37.44 75.38
N ILE A 184 -2.86 38.19 75.00
CA ILE A 184 -2.78 39.09 73.89
C ILE A 184 -2.06 38.37 72.76
N ALA A 185 -2.73 38.15 71.63
CA ALA A 185 -2.18 37.47 70.44
C ALA A 185 -1.73 38.51 69.39
N GLU A 186 -0.50 38.36 68.95
CA GLU A 186 0.03 39.09 67.76
C GLU A 186 -0.08 38.22 66.51
N PHE A 187 -0.91 38.62 65.61
CA PHE A 187 -1.11 37.93 64.33
C PHE A 187 -0.20 38.53 63.26
N PRO A 188 0.50 37.71 62.45
CA PRO A 188 1.31 38.23 61.33
C PRO A 188 0.39 38.81 60.26
N GLU A 189 0.87 39.87 59.58
CA GLU A 189 0.09 40.57 58.49
C GLU A 189 -0.20 39.64 57.27
N LYS A 190 0.59 38.60 57.04
CA LYS A 190 0.50 37.68 55.92
C LYS A 190 0.85 36.26 56.35
N GLY A 191 0.34 35.26 55.63
CA GLY A 191 0.73 33.86 55.81
C GLY A 191 -0.22 32.99 56.62
N LEU A 192 -1.24 33.57 57.24
CA LEU A 192 -2.30 32.79 57.95
C LEU A 192 -3.52 32.45 57.11
N GLU A 193 -3.64 33.09 55.89
CA GLU A 193 -4.81 32.95 55.01
C GLU A 193 -5.01 31.48 54.53
N GLU A 194 -3.93 30.71 54.47
CA GLU A 194 -3.95 29.31 54.02
C GLU A 194 -4.40 28.32 55.12
N PHE A 195 -4.42 28.74 56.40
CA PHE A 195 -4.73 27.90 57.51
C PHE A 195 -6.14 28.13 58.08
N SER A 196 -6.51 27.40 59.11
CA SER A 196 -7.78 27.58 59.76
C SER A 196 -7.89 29.01 60.36
N GLN A 197 -8.97 29.72 60.05
CA GLN A 197 -9.23 31.08 60.49
C GLN A 197 -10.04 31.09 61.81
N THR A 198 -10.69 29.99 62.11
CA THR A 198 -11.61 29.88 63.27
C THR A 198 -10.96 29.30 64.48
N GLU A 199 -9.96 28.45 64.32
CA GLU A 199 -9.29 27.73 65.38
C GLU A 199 -7.78 27.95 65.33
N MET A 200 -7.15 28.02 66.45
CA MET A 200 -5.70 28.11 66.64
C MET A 200 -5.22 27.13 67.70
N THR A 201 -3.97 26.67 67.64
CA THR A 201 -3.37 25.82 68.70
C THR A 201 -2.41 26.65 69.51
N LEU A 202 -2.66 26.71 70.83
CA LEU A 202 -1.75 27.29 71.84
C LEU A 202 -0.73 26.24 72.27
N LEU A 203 0.56 26.56 72.02
CA LEU A 203 1.69 25.82 72.59
C LEU A 203 2.10 26.46 73.90
N VAL A 204 1.78 25.80 75.02
CA VAL A 204 2.19 26.22 76.34
C VAL A 204 3.40 25.38 76.78
N ARG A 205 4.52 26.04 77.15
CA ARG A 205 5.68 25.39 77.71
C ARG A 205 5.61 25.45 79.21
N ARG A 206 5.56 24.27 79.84
CA ARG A 206 5.68 24.13 81.34
C ARG A 206 6.95 23.33 81.59
N GLY A 207 8.08 24.01 81.84
CA GLY A 207 9.36 23.36 81.96
C GLY A 207 9.74 22.57 80.65
N ASN A 208 9.98 21.28 80.77
CA ASN A 208 10.31 20.43 79.64
C ASN A 208 9.08 19.88 78.82
N ASN A 209 7.86 20.09 79.32
CA ASN A 209 6.64 19.59 78.69
C ASN A 209 6.05 20.64 77.76
N ARG A 210 5.59 20.18 76.57
CA ARG A 210 4.87 20.97 75.57
C ARG A 210 3.40 20.49 75.63
N GLU A 211 2.51 21.41 75.94
CA GLU A 211 1.05 21.18 75.87
C GLU A 211 0.47 21.94 74.69
N TYR A 212 -0.30 21.20 73.87
CA TYR A 212 -0.97 21.77 72.68
C TYR A 212 -2.47 21.83 72.93
N ASN A 213 -3.01 23.02 73.06
CA ASN A 213 -4.43 23.25 73.37
C ASN A 213 -5.07 23.94 72.18
N ASN A 214 -6.07 23.27 71.49
CA ASN A 214 -6.85 23.89 70.49
C ASN A 214 -7.89 24.82 71.06
N ILE A 215 -7.89 26.06 70.69
CA ILE A 215 -8.81 27.10 71.07
C ILE A 215 -9.40 27.82 69.88
N GLN A 216 -10.56 28.46 70.07
CA GLN A 216 -11.10 29.33 69.01
C GLN A 216 -10.31 30.63 68.95
N THR A 217 -10.05 31.13 67.71
CA THR A 217 -9.35 32.38 67.46
C THR A 217 -10.04 33.56 68.22
N SER A 218 -11.36 33.50 68.40
CA SER A 218 -12.16 34.49 69.10
C SER A 218 -11.98 34.48 70.66
N SER A 219 -11.32 33.43 71.21
CA SER A 219 -11.10 33.31 72.65
C SER A 219 -9.86 34.06 73.16
N VAL A 220 -9.04 34.63 72.29
CA VAL A 220 -7.85 35.43 72.61
C VAL A 220 -8.07 36.87 72.18
N ILE A 221 -7.30 37.79 72.81
CA ILE A 221 -7.38 39.20 72.50
C ILE A 221 -6.41 39.47 71.38
N LYS A 222 -6.87 39.95 70.19
CA LYS A 222 -6.00 40.40 69.14
C LYS A 222 -5.35 41.75 69.52
N LYS A 223 -4.10 41.91 69.21
CA LYS A 223 -3.35 43.14 69.53
C LYS A 223 -4.09 44.41 69.03
N GLU A 224 -4.67 44.38 67.85
CA GLU A 224 -5.46 45.49 67.28
C GLU A 224 -6.76 45.77 68.03
N GLU A 225 -7.36 44.74 68.66
CA GLU A 225 -8.63 44.79 69.40
C GLU A 225 -8.44 45.04 70.90
N LEU A 226 -7.18 45.09 71.35
CA LEU A 226 -6.82 45.22 72.78
C LEU A 226 -7.50 46.44 73.41
N GLY A 227 -7.48 47.62 72.79
CA GLY A 227 -8.08 48.81 73.29
C GLY A 227 -9.62 48.69 73.48
N ALA A 228 -10.30 48.04 72.59
CA ALA A 228 -11.73 47.77 72.72
C ALA A 228 -12.02 46.76 73.84
N TYR A 229 -11.21 45.70 73.96
CA TYR A 229 -11.34 44.72 75.02
C TYR A 229 -11.15 45.31 76.40
N ILE A 230 -10.13 46.14 76.53
CA ILE A 230 -9.87 46.84 77.78
C ILE A 230 -11.10 47.71 78.22
N LYS A 231 -11.65 48.50 77.28
CA LYS A 231 -12.87 49.29 77.59
C LYS A 231 -14.08 48.45 78.03
N ASN A 232 -14.25 47.29 77.34
CA ASN A 232 -15.34 46.40 77.71
C ASN A 232 -15.06 45.70 79.07
N ALA A 233 -13.80 45.36 79.39
CA ALA A 233 -13.43 44.76 80.70
C ALA A 233 -13.65 45.80 81.84
N ILE A 234 -13.32 47.07 81.58
CA ILE A 234 -13.58 48.12 82.53
C ILE A 234 -15.10 48.33 82.72
N GLY A 235 -15.87 48.33 81.65
CA GLY A 235 -17.33 48.40 81.71
C GLY A 235 -17.96 47.24 82.51
N ALA A 236 -17.41 46.08 82.45
CA ALA A 236 -17.86 44.84 83.13
C ALA A 236 -17.57 44.94 84.69
N LEU A 237 -16.57 45.66 85.07
CA LEU A 237 -16.22 45.86 86.51
C LEU A 237 -17.13 46.93 87.14
N ASN A 238 -18.00 47.56 86.40
CA ASN A 238 -18.99 48.55 86.90
C ASN A 238 -18.36 49.63 87.77
N THR A 239 -17.14 50.09 87.47
CA THR A 239 -16.36 51.06 88.23
C THR A 239 -16.81 52.49 87.92
N GLN A 240 -16.69 53.37 88.99
CA GLN A 240 -17.00 54.83 88.87
C GLN A 240 -15.82 55.62 88.19
N PHE A 241 -14.75 54.89 87.81
CA PHE A 241 -13.54 55.57 87.25
C PHE A 241 -13.62 55.71 85.75
N ASP A 242 -12.96 56.79 85.26
CA ASP A 242 -12.84 57.02 83.76
C ASP A 242 -12.06 55.92 83.13
N SER A 243 -12.70 55.26 82.12
CA SER A 243 -12.12 54.15 81.31
C SER A 243 -10.82 54.60 80.62
N ASN A 244 -10.70 55.87 80.20
CA ASN A 244 -9.51 56.38 79.51
C ASN A 244 -8.30 56.44 80.46
N ILE A 245 -8.52 56.78 81.77
CA ILE A 245 -7.50 56.81 82.77
C ILE A 245 -6.95 55.40 83.08
N ILE A 246 -7.86 54.44 83.26
CA ILE A 246 -7.47 53.07 83.50
C ILE A 246 -6.72 52.51 82.31
N THR A 247 -7.25 52.74 81.06
CA THR A 247 -6.58 52.28 79.88
C THR A 247 -5.18 52.82 79.76
N ALA A 248 -4.99 54.15 79.95
CA ALA A 248 -3.70 54.77 79.90
C ALA A 248 -2.68 54.28 80.96
N LEU A 249 -3.15 53.88 82.14
CA LEU A 249 -2.34 53.30 83.21
C LEU A 249 -1.86 51.89 82.89
N ILE A 250 -2.65 51.10 82.19
CA ILE A 250 -2.33 49.66 81.94
C ILE A 250 -1.64 49.40 80.62
N GLN A 251 -1.95 50.19 79.56
CA GLN A 251 -1.51 50.02 78.19
C GLN A 251 -0.02 49.89 78.06
N PRO A 252 0.88 50.66 78.76
CA PRO A 252 2.32 50.59 78.63
C PRO A 252 2.92 49.26 79.07
N PHE A 253 2.21 48.52 80.00
CA PHE A 253 2.66 47.25 80.50
C PHE A 253 2.16 46.05 79.68
N LEU A 254 1.17 46.22 78.80
CA LEU A 254 0.56 45.16 78.04
C LEU A 254 1.32 44.87 76.79
N GLN A 255 1.99 43.71 76.73
CA GLN A 255 2.72 43.19 75.60
C GLN A 255 2.04 41.93 75.03
N PRO A 256 2.20 41.62 73.78
CA PRO A 256 1.70 40.33 73.21
C PRO A 256 2.33 39.12 73.96
N THR A 257 1.51 38.30 74.51
CA THR A 257 1.92 37.12 75.26
C THR A 257 1.70 35.81 74.44
N ILE A 258 1.04 35.93 73.32
CA ILE A 258 0.74 34.83 72.44
C ILE A 258 1.32 35.22 71.06
N ILE A 259 2.43 34.55 70.69
CA ILE A 259 3.19 34.88 69.44
C ILE A 259 3.08 33.73 68.50
N TYR A 260 2.88 34.04 67.19
CA TYR A 260 2.83 33.06 66.12
C TYR A 260 4.15 32.29 65.99
N ASP A 261 4.06 30.92 65.99
CA ASP A 261 5.20 30.04 65.76
C ASP A 261 5.15 29.48 64.36
N GLU A 262 5.80 30.23 63.46
CA GLU A 262 5.88 29.92 62.01
C GLU A 262 6.47 28.52 61.80
N LYS A 263 7.58 28.18 62.45
CA LYS A 263 8.28 26.91 62.23
C LYS A 263 7.44 25.72 62.63
N GLU A 264 6.76 25.75 63.75
CA GLU A 264 5.94 24.66 64.28
C GLU A 264 4.66 24.54 63.43
N THR A 265 4.10 25.67 62.96
CA THR A 265 2.97 25.70 62.02
C THR A 265 3.33 25.10 60.68
N GLU A 266 4.48 25.48 60.09
CA GLU A 266 4.96 24.91 58.84
C GLU A 266 5.21 23.37 58.92
N LEU A 267 5.86 22.92 60.01
CA LEU A 267 6.04 21.48 60.23
C LEU A 267 4.70 20.72 60.26
N ARG A 268 3.71 21.26 60.97
CA ARG A 268 2.38 20.67 61.03
C ARG A 268 1.69 20.70 59.65
N ALA A 269 1.84 21.79 58.91
CA ALA A 269 1.33 21.89 57.57
C ALA A 269 1.96 20.86 56.62
N GLN A 270 3.30 20.70 56.69
CA GLN A 270 4.03 19.70 55.87
C GLN A 270 3.58 18.26 56.21
N GLU A 271 3.36 17.96 57.48
CA GLU A 271 2.84 16.65 57.92
C GLU A 271 1.42 16.40 57.38
N ALA A 272 0.55 17.43 57.45
CA ALA A 272 -0.80 17.34 56.91
C ALA A 272 -0.81 17.14 55.41
N LEU A 273 0.10 17.82 54.67
CA LEU A 273 0.26 17.66 53.24
C LEU A 273 0.80 16.29 52.82
N LYS A 274 1.72 15.72 53.60
CA LYS A 274 2.22 14.34 53.34
C LYS A 274 1.12 13.28 53.43
N GLN A 275 0.07 13.54 54.18
CA GLN A 275 -1.07 12.62 54.33
C GLN A 275 -2.09 12.75 53.21
N VAL A 276 -1.98 13.78 52.33
CA VAL A 276 -2.90 13.98 51.21
C VAL A 276 -2.54 13.03 50.08
N GLN A 277 -3.42 12.07 49.82
CA GLN A 277 -3.26 11.19 48.66
C GLN A 277 -3.58 11.93 47.35
N PRO A 278 -2.79 11.73 46.29
CA PRO A 278 -3.06 12.32 44.98
C PRO A 278 -4.43 11.88 44.44
N VAL A 279 -5.10 12.76 43.76
CA VAL A 279 -6.39 12.45 43.10
C VAL A 279 -6.10 11.69 41.84
N ILE A 280 -6.45 10.41 41.81
CA ILE A 280 -6.35 9.55 40.61
C ILE A 280 -7.68 9.57 39.89
N VAL A 281 -7.66 9.98 38.64
CA VAL A 281 -8.81 9.92 37.74
C VAL A 281 -8.60 8.76 36.77
N THR A 282 -9.59 7.87 36.67
CA THR A 282 -9.57 6.74 35.75
C THR A 282 -10.54 6.98 34.59
N ILE A 283 -10.05 6.93 33.37
CA ILE A 283 -10.82 6.98 32.14
C ILE A 283 -10.97 5.55 31.66
N GLN A 284 -12.20 5.07 31.52
CA GLN A 284 -12.47 3.69 31.09
C GLN A 284 -12.39 3.55 29.56
N LYS A 285 -12.03 2.36 29.07
CA LYS A 285 -12.11 2.01 27.67
C LYS A 285 -13.53 2.27 27.11
N ASN A 286 -13.63 2.88 25.93
CA ASN A 286 -14.86 3.32 25.28
C ASN A 286 -15.59 4.50 25.96
N GLN A 287 -15.02 5.09 27.01
CA GLN A 287 -15.55 6.34 27.57
C GLN A 287 -15.29 7.49 26.58
N LYS A 288 -16.33 8.29 26.30
CA LYS A 288 -16.20 9.52 25.50
C LYS A 288 -15.57 10.61 26.38
N ILE A 289 -14.35 11.01 26.06
CA ILE A 289 -13.64 12.13 26.71
C ILE A 289 -14.23 13.46 26.22
N ILE A 290 -14.47 13.57 24.91
CA ILE A 290 -15.11 14.73 24.29
C ILE A 290 -16.21 14.24 23.35
N LYS A 291 -17.30 14.99 23.31
CA LYS A 291 -18.43 14.75 22.41
C LYS A 291 -18.53 15.88 21.39
N ARG A 292 -18.69 15.53 20.11
CA ARG A 292 -18.89 16.49 19.01
C ARG A 292 -20.01 17.48 19.31
N GLY A 293 -19.77 18.76 19.05
CA GLY A 293 -20.75 19.84 19.26
C GLY A 293 -20.79 20.40 20.68
N PHE A 294 -20.00 19.86 21.63
CA PHE A 294 -19.93 20.37 22.99
C PHE A 294 -18.68 21.24 23.19
N ILE A 295 -18.80 22.21 24.11
CA ILE A 295 -17.68 23.07 24.50
C ILE A 295 -16.69 22.24 25.31
N ILE A 296 -15.39 22.39 24.96
CA ILE A 296 -14.30 21.71 25.64
C ILE A 296 -14.03 22.40 26.97
N THR A 297 -14.22 21.68 28.07
CA THR A 297 -13.93 22.15 29.43
C THR A 297 -12.45 21.95 29.77
N ALA A 298 -11.96 22.64 30.79
CA ALA A 298 -10.61 22.43 31.30
C ALA A 298 -10.39 20.97 31.79
N GLU A 299 -11.42 20.33 32.29
CA GLU A 299 -11.38 18.92 32.70
C GLU A 299 -11.24 18.00 31.47
N ASN A 300 -12.05 18.17 30.42
CA ASN A 300 -11.93 17.41 29.17
C ASN A 300 -10.53 17.57 28.55
N TYR A 301 -10.00 18.79 28.57
CA TYR A 301 -8.66 19.06 28.06
C TYR A 301 -7.57 18.32 28.86
N ARG A 302 -7.64 18.31 30.22
CA ARG A 302 -6.73 17.54 31.06
C ARG A 302 -6.83 16.04 30.81
N GLN A 303 -8.05 15.53 30.66
CA GLN A 303 -8.27 14.12 30.30
C GLN A 303 -7.65 13.78 28.94
N LEU A 304 -7.78 14.65 27.94
CA LEU A 304 -7.15 14.51 26.63
C LEU A 304 -5.63 14.53 26.71
N GLN A 305 -5.08 15.46 27.45
CA GLN A 305 -3.65 15.57 27.67
C GLN A 305 -3.07 14.33 28.36
N ALA A 306 -3.77 13.83 29.39
CA ALA A 306 -3.39 12.59 30.07
C ALA A 306 -3.48 11.39 29.13
N TYR A 307 -4.51 11.33 28.29
CA TYR A 307 -4.67 10.28 27.26
C TYR A 307 -3.56 10.33 26.22
N SER A 308 -3.19 11.52 25.76
CA SER A 308 -2.08 11.73 24.82
C SER A 308 -0.72 11.33 25.40
N ASN A 309 -0.48 11.66 26.69
CA ASN A 309 0.79 11.38 27.38
C ASN A 309 0.94 9.92 27.84
N ALA A 310 -0.12 9.13 27.78
CA ALA A 310 -0.13 7.77 28.36
C ALA A 310 0.71 6.73 27.61
N GLY A 311 1.46 7.14 26.54
CA GLY A 311 2.44 6.32 25.84
C GLY A 311 1.86 5.31 24.85
N ASN A 312 2.74 4.50 24.25
CA ASN A 312 2.39 3.50 23.23
C ASN A 312 1.65 2.31 23.87
N TYR A 313 0.51 1.94 23.25
CA TYR A 313 -0.27 0.78 23.67
C TYR A 313 -0.63 -0.10 22.47
N ILE A 314 -0.52 -1.40 22.65
CA ILE A 314 -0.98 -2.40 21.67
C ILE A 314 -2.21 -3.10 22.25
N ASP A 315 -3.36 -2.93 21.63
CA ASP A 315 -4.54 -3.77 21.95
C ASP A 315 -4.30 -5.18 21.43
N ILE A 316 -3.86 -6.08 22.30
CA ILE A 316 -3.50 -7.46 21.96
C ILE A 316 -4.67 -8.20 21.33
N ASN A 317 -5.90 -8.03 21.83
CA ASN A 317 -7.09 -8.71 21.31
C ASN A 317 -7.42 -8.24 19.89
N LYS A 318 -7.37 -6.92 19.64
CA LYS A 318 -7.55 -6.33 18.32
C LYS A 318 -6.45 -6.79 17.35
N SER A 319 -5.20 -6.77 17.79
CA SER A 319 -4.05 -7.20 16.98
C SER A 319 -4.11 -8.68 16.64
N LEU A 320 -4.51 -9.55 17.60
CA LEU A 320 -4.69 -10.98 17.38
C LEU A 320 -5.84 -11.25 16.41
N GLY A 321 -6.99 -10.60 16.59
CA GLY A 321 -8.13 -10.73 15.69
C GLY A 321 -7.80 -10.30 14.26
N LEU A 322 -7.09 -9.19 14.11
CA LEU A 322 -6.65 -8.68 12.81
C LEU A 322 -5.63 -9.62 12.15
N SER A 323 -4.69 -10.16 12.92
CA SER A 323 -3.71 -11.14 12.42
C SER A 323 -4.38 -12.44 11.97
N ALA A 324 -5.38 -12.92 12.70
CA ALA A 324 -6.17 -14.08 12.31
C ALA A 324 -6.98 -13.81 11.03
N PHE A 325 -7.57 -12.62 10.89
CA PHE A 325 -8.26 -12.22 9.66
C PHE A 325 -7.29 -12.17 8.46
N MET A 326 -6.10 -11.59 8.63
CA MET A 326 -5.07 -11.59 7.58
C MET A 326 -4.62 -13.01 7.19
N LEU A 327 -4.49 -13.91 8.16
CA LEU A 327 -4.20 -15.32 7.87
C LEU A 327 -5.30 -15.97 7.01
N CYS A 328 -6.58 -15.74 7.34
CA CYS A 328 -7.69 -16.18 6.52
C CYS A 328 -7.63 -15.60 5.09
N LEU A 329 -7.33 -14.31 4.96
CA LEU A 329 -7.18 -13.65 3.66
C LEU A 329 -6.06 -14.27 2.82
N TYR A 330 -4.91 -14.59 3.44
CA TYR A 330 -3.80 -15.27 2.78
C TYR A 330 -4.18 -16.69 2.34
N ILE A 331 -4.91 -17.44 3.15
CA ILE A 331 -5.42 -18.77 2.77
C ILE A 331 -6.39 -18.66 1.59
N ILE A 332 -7.31 -17.70 1.61
CA ILE A 332 -8.24 -17.44 0.51
C ILE A 332 -7.47 -17.06 -0.76
N SER A 333 -6.48 -16.18 -0.67
CA SER A 333 -5.67 -15.78 -1.82
C SER A 333 -4.88 -16.95 -2.41
N ALA A 334 -4.30 -17.83 -1.57
CA ALA A 334 -3.62 -19.04 -2.00
C ALA A 334 -4.57 -19.99 -2.76
N PHE A 335 -5.82 -20.10 -2.29
CA PHE A 335 -6.84 -20.87 -2.98
C PHE A 335 -7.26 -20.23 -4.31
N MET A 336 -7.54 -18.94 -4.33
CA MET A 336 -7.96 -18.21 -5.54
C MET A 336 -6.94 -18.33 -6.69
N PHE A 337 -5.64 -18.42 -6.37
CA PHE A 337 -4.56 -18.55 -7.34
C PHE A 337 -4.02 -19.98 -7.48
N SER A 338 -4.69 -20.96 -6.88
CA SER A 338 -4.35 -22.38 -7.07
C SER A 338 -4.75 -22.87 -8.45
N ALA A 339 -4.05 -23.90 -8.96
CA ALA A 339 -4.37 -24.54 -10.23
C ALA A 339 -5.78 -25.13 -10.33
N GLN A 340 -6.44 -25.34 -9.18
CA GLN A 340 -7.82 -25.86 -9.11
C GLN A 340 -8.88 -24.77 -9.33
N ALA A 341 -8.59 -23.54 -8.89
CA ALA A 341 -9.50 -22.41 -9.06
C ALA A 341 -9.33 -21.74 -10.44
N ILE A 342 -8.15 -21.94 -11.05
CA ILE A 342 -7.82 -21.45 -12.38
C ILE A 342 -7.60 -22.67 -13.24
N GLU A 343 -8.40 -22.86 -14.27
CA GLU A 343 -8.30 -23.98 -15.24
C GLU A 343 -6.90 -24.07 -15.88
N GLU A 344 -6.12 -22.99 -15.85
CA GLU A 344 -4.74 -22.91 -16.31
C GLU A 344 -3.73 -22.89 -15.15
N ARG A 345 -2.63 -23.63 -15.28
CA ARG A 345 -1.50 -23.54 -14.36
C ARG A 345 -0.74 -22.23 -14.60
N LEU A 346 -0.92 -21.26 -13.71
CA LEU A 346 -0.08 -20.04 -13.73
C LEU A 346 1.38 -20.40 -13.51
N LYS A 347 2.28 -19.83 -14.33
CA LYS A 347 3.74 -19.90 -14.12
C LYS A 347 4.11 -19.26 -12.79
N GLU A 348 5.17 -19.77 -12.14
CA GLU A 348 5.63 -19.27 -10.83
C GLU A 348 5.91 -17.75 -10.85
N SER A 349 6.50 -17.24 -11.93
CA SER A 349 6.76 -15.80 -12.10
C SER A 349 5.49 -14.93 -12.08
N ARG A 350 4.39 -15.41 -12.68
CA ARG A 350 3.10 -14.69 -12.66
C ARG A 350 2.47 -14.70 -11.27
N LYS A 351 2.61 -15.80 -10.51
CA LYS A 351 2.16 -15.87 -9.10
C LYS A 351 2.96 -14.94 -8.20
N ILE A 352 4.28 -14.88 -8.38
CA ILE A 352 5.16 -13.95 -7.67
C ILE A 352 4.75 -12.50 -7.98
N PHE A 353 4.47 -12.19 -9.22
CA PHE A 353 3.99 -10.85 -9.61
C PHE A 353 2.67 -10.48 -8.91
N LEU A 354 1.67 -11.38 -8.90
CA LEU A 354 0.39 -11.16 -8.22
C LEU A 354 0.57 -10.94 -6.71
N LEU A 355 1.47 -11.69 -6.09
CA LEU A 355 1.82 -11.53 -4.68
C LEU A 355 2.47 -10.18 -4.40
N LEU A 356 3.49 -9.82 -5.20
CA LEU A 356 4.24 -8.57 -4.99
C LEU A 356 3.37 -7.34 -5.23
N ILE A 357 2.52 -7.35 -6.28
CA ILE A 357 1.62 -6.23 -6.54
C ILE A 357 0.55 -6.09 -5.44
N SER A 358 0.03 -7.20 -4.91
CA SER A 358 -0.89 -7.22 -3.77
C SER A 358 -0.24 -6.65 -2.51
N LEU A 359 1.00 -7.05 -2.23
CA LEU A 359 1.79 -6.52 -1.11
C LEU A 359 2.05 -5.02 -1.28
N ALA A 360 2.42 -4.58 -2.49
CA ALA A 360 2.65 -3.17 -2.79
C ALA A 360 1.38 -2.33 -2.56
N VAL A 361 0.22 -2.80 -3.05
CA VAL A 361 -1.07 -2.14 -2.82
C VAL A 361 -1.38 -2.03 -1.33
N TYR A 362 -1.20 -3.13 -0.57
CA TYR A 362 -1.42 -3.14 0.86
C TYR A 362 -0.56 -2.08 1.57
N LEU A 363 0.75 -2.07 1.29
CA LEU A 363 1.69 -1.14 1.92
C LEU A 363 1.39 0.31 1.52
N ILE A 364 1.14 0.57 0.23
CA ILE A 364 0.80 1.92 -0.26
C ILE A 364 -0.46 2.43 0.45
N VAL A 365 -1.55 1.66 0.47
CA VAL A 365 -2.81 2.06 1.10
C VAL A 365 -2.64 2.24 2.60
N LEU A 366 -1.96 1.31 3.28
CA LEU A 366 -1.73 1.36 4.73
C LEU A 366 -0.93 2.60 5.14
N PHE A 367 0.21 2.85 4.50
CA PHE A 367 1.06 4.00 4.82
C PHE A 367 0.42 5.32 4.41
N THR A 368 -0.27 5.37 3.27
CA THR A 368 -1.02 6.56 2.84
C THR A 368 -2.17 6.85 3.81
N ALA A 369 -2.96 5.84 4.21
CA ALA A 369 -4.01 6.00 5.21
C ALA A 369 -3.46 6.55 6.53
N LYS A 370 -2.29 6.05 6.97
CA LYS A 370 -1.63 6.53 8.18
C LYS A 370 -1.09 7.95 8.01
N ALA A 371 -0.45 8.26 6.89
CA ALA A 371 0.04 9.61 6.61
C ALA A 371 -1.09 10.64 6.55
N LEU A 372 -2.18 10.33 5.86
CA LEU A 372 -3.35 11.22 5.77
C LEU A 372 -4.05 11.39 7.12
N SER A 373 -4.05 10.36 7.97
CA SER A 373 -4.58 10.48 9.35
C SER A 373 -3.79 11.47 10.22
N LEU A 374 -2.53 11.77 9.86
CA LEU A 374 -1.71 12.78 10.54
C LEU A 374 -2.04 14.21 10.06
N VAL A 375 -2.40 14.37 8.80
CA VAL A 375 -2.64 15.69 8.18
C VAL A 375 -4.11 16.10 8.29
N GLN A 376 -5.03 15.17 8.53
CA GLN A 376 -6.49 15.34 8.71
C GLN A 376 -7.24 16.10 7.58
N ALA A 377 -6.57 16.41 6.47
CA ALA A 377 -7.09 17.31 5.45
C ALA A 377 -7.56 16.62 4.17
N LEU A 378 -7.25 15.32 3.97
CA LEU A 378 -7.51 14.64 2.69
C LEU A 378 -8.06 13.23 2.90
N ASP A 379 -9.03 12.83 2.05
CA ASP A 379 -9.53 11.46 1.99
C ASP A 379 -8.53 10.55 1.25
N ILE A 380 -8.56 9.24 1.57
CA ILE A 380 -7.67 8.24 0.96
C ILE A 380 -8.11 7.80 -0.44
N ILE A 381 -9.37 7.98 -0.81
CA ILE A 381 -9.96 7.52 -2.08
C ILE A 381 -9.08 7.86 -3.30
N PRO A 382 -8.56 9.09 -3.48
CA PRO A 382 -7.71 9.45 -4.61
C PRO A 382 -6.40 8.64 -4.74
N PHE A 383 -5.94 8.04 -3.65
CA PHE A 383 -4.64 7.38 -3.59
C PHE A 383 -4.72 5.85 -3.71
N ILE A 384 -5.91 5.27 -3.89
CA ILE A 384 -6.11 3.82 -3.99
C ILE A 384 -5.77 3.36 -5.41
N PRO A 385 -4.70 2.55 -5.64
CA PRO A 385 -4.27 2.16 -6.98
C PRO A 385 -5.02 0.92 -7.50
N ALA A 386 -6.33 0.83 -7.29
CA ALA A 386 -7.12 -0.35 -7.67
C ALA A 386 -7.20 -0.52 -9.20
N ALA A 387 -7.53 0.56 -9.94
CA ALA A 387 -7.60 0.53 -11.39
C ALA A 387 -6.26 0.21 -12.03
N LEU A 388 -5.18 0.86 -11.57
CA LEU A 388 -3.81 0.58 -12.03
C LEU A 388 -3.47 -0.90 -11.93
N THR A 389 -3.72 -1.47 -10.74
CA THR A 389 -3.37 -2.86 -10.45
C THR A 389 -4.16 -3.84 -11.28
N THR A 390 -5.48 -3.63 -11.38
CA THR A 390 -6.38 -4.52 -12.12
C THR A 390 -6.17 -4.43 -13.63
N MET A 391 -5.88 -3.25 -14.19
CA MET A 391 -5.49 -3.10 -15.59
C MET A 391 -4.18 -3.81 -15.91
N LEU A 392 -3.15 -3.68 -15.05
CA LEU A 392 -1.89 -4.40 -15.23
C LEU A 392 -2.11 -5.92 -15.24
N VAL A 393 -2.91 -6.45 -14.31
CA VAL A 393 -3.21 -7.88 -14.25
C VAL A 393 -4.03 -8.33 -15.47
N ALA A 394 -5.03 -7.54 -15.88
CA ALA A 394 -5.84 -7.84 -17.08
C ALA A 394 -4.99 -7.91 -18.34
N THR A 395 -4.02 -7.00 -18.49
CA THR A 395 -3.16 -6.90 -19.68
C THR A 395 -2.05 -7.96 -19.68
N LEU A 396 -1.43 -8.22 -18.50
CA LEU A 396 -0.27 -9.12 -18.41
C LEU A 396 -0.66 -10.58 -18.25
N ILE A 397 -1.84 -10.88 -17.70
CA ILE A 397 -2.23 -12.26 -17.40
C ILE A 397 -3.57 -12.59 -18.06
N SER A 398 -4.69 -12.12 -17.51
CA SER A 398 -6.02 -12.28 -18.11
C SER A 398 -7.08 -11.46 -17.36
N SER A 399 -8.17 -11.10 -18.05
CA SER A 399 -9.31 -10.40 -17.44
C SER A 399 -10.00 -11.26 -16.36
N ARG A 400 -10.03 -12.59 -16.50
CA ARG A 400 -10.60 -13.51 -15.48
C ARG A 400 -9.84 -13.43 -14.15
N ILE A 401 -8.51 -13.39 -14.21
CA ILE A 401 -7.65 -13.25 -13.01
C ILE A 401 -7.76 -11.84 -12.45
N ALA A 402 -7.83 -10.82 -13.30
CA ALA A 402 -8.01 -9.44 -12.88
C ALA A 402 -9.31 -9.23 -12.07
N ILE A 403 -10.43 -9.82 -12.48
CA ILE A 403 -11.69 -9.79 -11.71
C ILE A 403 -11.50 -10.39 -10.32
N ARG A 404 -10.81 -11.54 -10.19
CA ARG A 404 -10.50 -12.14 -8.88
C ARG A 404 -9.62 -11.21 -8.03
N MET A 405 -8.65 -10.56 -8.68
CA MET A 405 -7.80 -9.56 -8.01
C MET A 405 -8.59 -8.36 -7.49
N VAL A 406 -9.65 -7.92 -8.17
CA VAL A 406 -10.50 -6.83 -7.68
C VAL A 406 -11.06 -7.15 -6.29
N PHE A 407 -11.61 -8.36 -6.09
CA PHE A 407 -12.13 -8.75 -4.78
C PHE A 407 -11.03 -8.85 -3.72
N LEU A 408 -9.85 -9.34 -4.10
CA LEU A 408 -8.71 -9.39 -3.18
C LEU A 408 -8.25 -7.98 -2.80
N ILE A 409 -8.16 -7.05 -3.77
CA ILE A 409 -7.77 -5.65 -3.53
C ILE A 409 -8.79 -4.95 -2.65
N MET A 410 -10.10 -5.18 -2.85
CA MET A 410 -11.15 -4.67 -1.97
C MET A 410 -10.90 -5.08 -0.51
N LEU A 411 -10.61 -6.37 -0.25
CA LEU A 411 -10.32 -6.87 1.10
C LEU A 411 -9.00 -6.33 1.65
N ILE A 412 -7.99 -6.16 0.80
CA ILE A 412 -6.72 -5.52 1.13
C ILE A 412 -6.95 -4.07 1.58
N VAL A 413 -7.71 -3.30 0.80
CA VAL A 413 -8.03 -1.90 1.13
C VAL A 413 -8.87 -1.81 2.41
N LEU A 414 -9.86 -2.70 2.58
CA LEU A 414 -10.68 -2.76 3.79
C LEU A 414 -9.82 -2.93 5.05
N THR A 415 -8.85 -3.84 5.02
CA THR A 415 -7.95 -4.08 6.17
C THR A 415 -6.94 -2.96 6.37
N ALA A 416 -6.37 -2.43 5.30
CA ALA A 416 -5.37 -1.38 5.35
C ALA A 416 -5.94 -0.04 5.86
N THR A 417 -7.24 0.22 5.61
CA THR A 417 -7.94 1.43 6.06
C THR A 417 -8.62 1.29 7.42
N GLY A 418 -8.42 0.15 8.12
CA GLY A 418 -9.03 -0.11 9.41
C GLY A 418 -10.53 -0.38 9.34
N PHE A 419 -10.98 -1.16 8.35
CA PHE A 419 -12.37 -1.56 8.08
C PHE A 419 -13.30 -0.41 7.67
N LYS A 420 -12.76 0.62 7.01
CA LYS A 420 -13.59 1.64 6.35
C LYS A 420 -14.18 1.07 5.07
N LEU A 421 -15.51 1.14 4.94
CA LEU A 421 -16.24 0.53 3.83
C LEU A 421 -16.15 1.36 2.54
N GLU A 422 -16.15 2.69 2.64
CA GLU A 422 -16.12 3.59 1.48
C GLU A 422 -14.87 3.37 0.59
N PRO A 423 -13.63 3.38 1.12
CA PRO A 423 -12.45 3.12 0.31
C PRO A 423 -12.43 1.70 -0.30
N ALA A 424 -12.97 0.71 0.43
CA ALA A 424 -13.06 -0.66 -0.07
C ALA A 424 -14.06 -0.78 -1.23
N LEU A 425 -15.22 -0.13 -1.15
CA LEU A 425 -16.19 -0.07 -2.24
C LEU A 425 -15.64 0.71 -3.44
N PHE A 426 -14.92 1.81 -3.20
CA PHE A 426 -14.22 2.50 -4.29
C PHE A 426 -13.24 1.58 -5.00
N ALA A 427 -12.42 0.82 -4.26
CA ALA A 427 -11.49 -0.14 -4.84
C ALA A 427 -12.21 -1.21 -5.68
N LEU A 428 -13.37 -1.70 -5.20
CA LEU A 428 -14.20 -2.67 -5.92
C LEU A 428 -14.70 -2.10 -7.25
N PHE A 429 -15.41 -0.97 -7.21
CA PHE A 429 -16.04 -0.40 -8.42
C PHE A 429 -15.00 0.16 -9.40
N SER A 430 -13.94 0.79 -8.89
CA SER A 430 -12.81 1.26 -9.70
C SER A 430 -12.11 0.11 -10.41
N GLY A 431 -11.83 -0.98 -9.69
CA GLY A 431 -11.19 -2.17 -10.26
C GLY A 431 -12.08 -2.87 -11.30
N LEU A 432 -13.39 -3.04 -11.04
CA LEU A 432 -14.33 -3.64 -11.99
C LEU A 432 -14.48 -2.81 -13.25
N SER A 433 -14.63 -1.48 -13.12
CA SER A 433 -14.70 -0.58 -14.28
C SER A 433 -13.42 -0.61 -15.10
N ALA A 434 -12.26 -0.65 -14.43
CA ALA A 434 -10.97 -0.75 -15.09
C ALA A 434 -10.85 -2.04 -15.93
N VAL A 435 -11.24 -3.21 -15.39
CA VAL A 435 -11.23 -4.47 -16.13
C VAL A 435 -12.23 -4.46 -17.29
N ALA A 436 -13.44 -3.93 -17.07
CA ALA A 436 -14.48 -3.89 -18.09
C ALA A 436 -14.12 -2.98 -19.29
N LEU A 437 -13.41 -1.88 -19.04
CA LEU A 437 -13.00 -0.92 -20.04
C LEU A 437 -11.69 -1.28 -20.74
N THR A 438 -10.88 -2.19 -20.17
CA THR A 438 -9.61 -2.58 -20.78
C THR A 438 -9.83 -3.46 -21.99
N ASN A 439 -9.80 -2.85 -23.18
CA ASN A 439 -9.85 -3.55 -24.46
C ASN A 439 -8.44 -3.87 -24.95
N LEU A 440 -8.16 -5.16 -25.16
CA LEU A 440 -6.86 -5.67 -25.60
C LEU A 440 -6.82 -5.79 -27.13
N THR A 441 -7.03 -4.68 -27.85
CA THR A 441 -6.98 -4.69 -29.34
C THR A 441 -5.57 -4.57 -29.92
N GLY A 442 -4.54 -4.49 -29.09
CA GLY A 442 -3.14 -4.35 -29.47
C GLY A 442 -2.70 -2.92 -29.78
N ARG A 443 -3.57 -1.93 -29.65
CA ARG A 443 -3.24 -0.52 -29.85
C ARG A 443 -3.01 0.15 -28.50
N ARG A 444 -1.81 0.73 -28.28
CA ARG A 444 -1.50 1.47 -27.02
C ARG A 444 -2.44 2.64 -26.75
N MET A 445 -3.04 3.22 -27.83
CA MET A 445 -4.06 4.26 -27.70
C MET A 445 -5.33 3.80 -26.95
N ASP A 446 -5.63 2.51 -26.93
CA ASP A 446 -6.81 2.02 -26.20
C ASP A 446 -6.62 2.10 -24.68
N LEU A 447 -5.38 1.98 -24.20
CA LEU A 447 -5.06 2.23 -22.79
C LEU A 447 -5.27 3.71 -22.41
N ILE A 448 -4.94 4.64 -23.33
CA ILE A 448 -5.18 6.08 -23.10
C ILE A 448 -6.68 6.36 -23.09
N LYS A 449 -7.45 5.76 -24.02
CA LYS A 449 -8.92 5.89 -23.99
C LYS A 449 -9.50 5.36 -22.67
N THR A 450 -9.02 4.21 -22.21
CA THR A 450 -9.42 3.65 -20.90
C THR A 450 -9.06 4.61 -19.76
N ALA A 451 -7.89 5.25 -19.80
CA ALA A 451 -7.50 6.27 -18.80
C ALA A 451 -8.49 7.45 -18.79
N CYS A 452 -8.87 7.97 -19.96
CA CYS A 452 -9.86 9.06 -20.07
C CYS A 452 -11.25 8.63 -19.59
N GLN A 453 -11.68 7.40 -19.91
CA GLN A 453 -12.95 6.86 -19.44
C GLN A 453 -12.97 6.69 -17.91
N LEU A 454 -11.88 6.18 -17.31
CA LEU A 454 -11.74 6.06 -15.86
C LEU A 454 -11.71 7.43 -15.17
N ALA A 455 -11.11 8.44 -15.79
CA ALA A 455 -11.11 9.82 -15.27
C ALA A 455 -12.53 10.41 -15.19
N ILE A 456 -13.48 9.89 -15.98
CA ILE A 456 -14.90 10.26 -15.93
C ILE A 456 -15.66 9.39 -14.92
N ILE A 457 -15.40 8.09 -14.89
CA ILE A 457 -16.16 7.13 -14.08
C ILE A 457 -15.79 7.22 -12.60
N HIS A 458 -14.52 7.41 -12.26
CA HIS A 458 -14.05 7.48 -10.86
C HIS A 458 -14.72 8.60 -10.06
N PRO A 459 -14.82 9.86 -10.54
CA PRO A 459 -15.54 10.89 -9.80
C PRO A 459 -17.04 10.60 -9.65
N ILE A 460 -17.67 9.89 -10.60
CA ILE A 460 -19.06 9.46 -10.46
C ILE A 460 -19.19 8.44 -9.32
N ILE A 461 -18.33 7.43 -9.28
CA ILE A 461 -18.28 6.44 -8.20
C ILE A 461 -18.04 7.15 -6.85
N THR A 462 -17.07 8.06 -6.82
CA THR A 462 -16.71 8.82 -5.62
C THR A 462 -17.89 9.68 -5.14
N PHE A 463 -18.57 10.39 -6.04
CA PHE A 463 -19.75 11.20 -5.71
C PHE A 463 -20.86 10.36 -5.09
N VAL A 464 -21.17 9.20 -5.68
CA VAL A 464 -22.17 8.27 -5.15
C VAL A 464 -21.77 7.79 -3.74
N LEU A 465 -20.52 7.39 -3.54
CA LEU A 465 -20.04 6.94 -2.24
C LEU A 465 -20.10 8.06 -1.19
N CYS A 466 -19.64 9.26 -1.52
CA CYS A 466 -19.74 10.44 -0.64
C CYS A 466 -21.18 10.85 -0.33
N SER A 467 -22.13 10.54 -1.21
CA SER A 467 -23.56 10.80 -0.97
C SER A 467 -24.20 9.79 0.01
N VAL A 468 -23.69 8.54 0.01
CA VAL A 468 -24.17 7.47 0.91
C VAL A 468 -23.51 7.55 2.28
N PHE A 469 -22.24 7.89 2.31
CA PHE A 469 -21.44 7.96 3.54
C PHE A 469 -21.22 9.42 3.96
N PRO A 470 -21.23 9.74 5.28
CA PRO A 470 -21.08 11.10 5.76
C PRO A 470 -19.70 11.67 5.39
N THR A 471 -19.67 12.62 4.48
CA THR A 471 -18.43 13.30 4.03
C THR A 471 -18.60 14.80 4.24
N SER A 472 -17.53 15.49 4.62
CA SER A 472 -17.54 16.95 4.71
C SER A 472 -17.63 17.57 3.32
N TYR A 473 -18.56 18.51 3.11
CA TYR A 473 -18.72 19.18 1.81
C TYR A 473 -17.50 19.99 1.39
N SER A 474 -16.69 20.46 2.34
CA SER A 474 -15.43 21.17 2.06
C SER A 474 -14.42 20.29 1.36
N ASP A 475 -14.44 18.98 1.63
CA ASP A 475 -13.45 18.03 1.13
C ASP A 475 -13.90 17.37 -0.18
N LEU A 476 -15.21 17.41 -0.47
CA LEU A 476 -15.81 16.74 -1.62
C LEU A 476 -15.15 17.15 -2.95
N VAL A 477 -14.89 18.45 -3.15
CA VAL A 477 -14.28 18.95 -4.40
C VAL A 477 -12.88 18.38 -4.58
N PHE A 478 -12.07 18.34 -3.52
CA PHE A 478 -10.70 17.79 -3.58
C PHE A 478 -10.70 16.27 -3.82
N VAL A 479 -11.63 15.54 -3.20
CA VAL A 479 -11.75 14.09 -3.39
C VAL A 479 -12.23 13.76 -4.81
N LEU A 480 -13.16 14.54 -5.37
CA LEU A 480 -13.61 14.38 -6.76
C LEU A 480 -12.49 14.68 -7.76
N LEU A 481 -11.78 15.80 -7.60
CA LEU A 481 -10.64 16.15 -8.46
C LEU A 481 -9.54 15.09 -8.35
N GLY A 482 -9.23 14.65 -7.14
CA GLY A 482 -8.26 13.57 -6.90
C GLY A 482 -8.69 12.25 -7.55
N SER A 483 -9.98 11.93 -7.59
CA SER A 483 -10.47 10.72 -8.26
C SER A 483 -10.40 10.81 -9.79
N VAL A 484 -10.58 12.00 -10.39
CA VAL A 484 -10.28 12.24 -11.82
C VAL A 484 -8.82 11.94 -12.11
N ILE A 485 -7.93 12.52 -11.30
CA ILE A 485 -6.48 12.33 -11.42
C ILE A 485 -6.10 10.85 -11.25
N ASN A 486 -6.68 10.16 -10.27
CA ASN A 486 -6.47 8.73 -10.04
C ASN A 486 -6.81 7.89 -11.30
N GLY A 487 -7.98 8.14 -11.91
CA GLY A 487 -8.39 7.42 -13.11
C GLY A 487 -7.44 7.63 -14.27
N PHE A 488 -7.07 8.88 -14.54
CA PHE A 488 -6.17 9.23 -15.64
C PHE A 488 -4.75 8.68 -15.42
N ILE A 489 -4.17 8.91 -14.23
CA ILE A 489 -2.83 8.45 -13.86
C ILE A 489 -2.75 6.92 -13.90
N SER A 490 -3.80 6.19 -13.49
CA SER A 490 -3.82 4.74 -13.53
C SER A 490 -3.52 4.19 -14.94
N GLY A 491 -4.18 4.72 -15.96
CA GLY A 491 -3.93 4.29 -17.34
C GLY A 491 -2.55 4.70 -17.88
N ILE A 492 -2.08 5.90 -17.54
CA ILE A 492 -0.73 6.37 -17.93
C ILE A 492 0.37 5.51 -17.31
N PHE A 493 0.23 5.17 -16.01
CA PHE A 493 1.19 4.29 -15.35
C PHE A 493 1.17 2.87 -15.90
N VAL A 494 -0.01 2.33 -16.27
CA VAL A 494 -0.07 1.06 -16.99
C VAL A 494 0.76 1.13 -18.25
N LEU A 495 0.58 2.15 -19.08
CA LEU A 495 1.33 2.33 -20.32
C LEU A 495 2.85 2.40 -20.10
N GLY A 496 3.29 3.08 -19.02
CA GLY A 496 4.71 3.22 -18.67
C GLY A 496 5.33 1.94 -18.09
N PHE A 497 4.61 1.24 -17.19
CA PHE A 497 5.14 0.03 -16.56
C PHE A 497 5.03 -1.23 -17.42
N LEU A 498 4.07 -1.26 -18.37
CA LEU A 498 3.77 -2.44 -19.17
C LEU A 498 5.00 -3.01 -19.90
N PRO A 499 5.82 -2.24 -20.65
CA PRO A 499 6.98 -2.78 -21.37
C PRO A 499 8.01 -3.42 -20.45
N ILE A 500 8.23 -2.82 -19.25
CA ILE A 500 9.18 -3.33 -18.25
C ILE A 500 8.70 -4.67 -17.68
N LEU A 501 7.39 -4.75 -17.39
CA LEU A 501 6.79 -5.96 -16.83
C LEU A 501 6.66 -7.07 -17.89
N GLU A 502 6.37 -6.74 -19.14
CA GLU A 502 6.38 -7.68 -20.27
C GLU A 502 7.74 -8.38 -20.42
N ASP A 503 8.82 -7.62 -20.38
CA ASP A 503 10.18 -8.18 -20.46
C ASP A 503 10.52 -9.05 -19.25
N ARG A 504 10.19 -8.57 -18.03
CA ARG A 504 10.50 -9.31 -16.78
C ARG A 504 9.68 -10.58 -16.60
N LEU A 505 8.42 -10.56 -16.98
CA LEU A 505 7.52 -11.72 -16.88
C LEU A 505 7.60 -12.63 -18.10
N ASN A 506 8.26 -12.20 -19.16
CA ASN A 506 8.32 -12.84 -20.47
C ASN A 506 6.92 -13.31 -20.93
N THR A 507 5.98 -12.35 -20.97
CA THR A 507 4.57 -12.62 -21.26
C THR A 507 4.22 -12.21 -22.70
N PRO A 508 3.48 -13.05 -23.45
CA PRO A 508 3.03 -12.73 -24.81
C PRO A 508 1.79 -11.83 -24.75
N THR A 509 1.94 -10.60 -24.27
CA THR A 509 0.85 -9.65 -24.33
C THR A 509 0.50 -9.31 -25.79
N CYS A 510 -0.73 -8.86 -26.02
CA CYS A 510 -1.15 -8.44 -27.35
C CYS A 510 -0.21 -7.34 -27.93
N PHE A 511 0.30 -6.43 -27.10
CA PHE A 511 1.25 -5.39 -27.53
C PHE A 511 2.61 -5.96 -27.94
N ARG A 512 3.16 -6.88 -27.14
CA ARG A 512 4.42 -7.56 -27.44
C ARG A 512 4.31 -8.41 -28.70
N LEU A 513 3.21 -9.13 -28.85
CA LEU A 513 2.97 -9.92 -30.07
C LEU A 513 2.80 -9.04 -31.32
N MET A 514 2.13 -7.89 -31.20
CA MET A 514 2.04 -6.94 -32.32
C MET A 514 3.41 -6.38 -32.72
N GLU A 515 4.29 -6.07 -31.78
CA GLU A 515 5.66 -5.66 -32.08
C GLU A 515 6.44 -6.78 -32.78
N LEU A 516 6.29 -8.03 -32.34
CA LEU A 516 6.92 -9.20 -32.95
C LEU A 516 6.32 -9.55 -34.32
N SER A 517 5.12 -9.08 -34.64
CA SER A 517 4.49 -9.29 -35.92
C SER A 517 4.94 -8.30 -37.01
N ASP A 518 5.87 -7.40 -36.69
CA ASP A 518 6.44 -6.46 -37.65
C ASP A 518 7.40 -7.19 -38.63
N LEU A 519 6.98 -7.32 -39.87
CA LEU A 519 7.77 -7.93 -40.94
C LEU A 519 9.00 -7.09 -41.33
N ASN A 520 9.07 -5.82 -40.93
CA ASN A 520 10.24 -4.98 -41.07
C ASN A 520 11.33 -5.20 -40.01
N SER A 521 11.06 -6.04 -39.04
CA SER A 521 12.04 -6.38 -38.01
C SER A 521 13.34 -6.92 -38.61
N PRO A 522 14.51 -6.67 -37.98
CA PRO A 522 15.80 -7.16 -38.48
C PRO A 522 15.82 -8.66 -38.73
N THR A 523 15.16 -9.43 -37.86
CA THR A 523 15.08 -10.89 -37.97
C THR A 523 14.28 -11.35 -39.19
N MET A 524 13.10 -10.75 -39.44
CA MET A 524 12.28 -11.12 -40.59
C MET A 524 12.95 -10.71 -41.91
N LYS A 525 13.63 -9.56 -41.93
CA LYS A 525 14.47 -9.17 -43.08
C LYS A 525 15.63 -10.14 -43.30
N GLN A 526 16.30 -10.58 -42.27
CA GLN A 526 17.35 -11.56 -42.33
C GLN A 526 16.81 -12.90 -42.87
N LEU A 527 15.66 -13.38 -42.38
CA LEU A 527 15.01 -14.58 -42.88
C LEU A 527 14.68 -14.47 -44.38
N LEU A 528 14.15 -13.33 -44.85
CA LEU A 528 13.87 -13.08 -46.26
C LEU A 528 15.13 -13.14 -47.14
N LEU A 529 16.25 -12.59 -46.66
CA LEU A 529 17.51 -12.54 -47.44
C LEU A 529 18.26 -13.88 -47.44
N THR A 530 18.20 -14.65 -46.32
CA THR A 530 18.99 -15.88 -46.20
C THR A 530 18.22 -17.14 -46.55
N ALA A 531 16.88 -17.12 -46.43
CA ALA A 531 16.01 -18.26 -46.62
C ALA A 531 14.63 -17.80 -47.16
N SER A 532 14.60 -17.22 -48.34
CA SER A 532 13.41 -16.64 -48.97
C SER A 532 12.27 -17.64 -49.12
N GLY A 533 12.54 -18.88 -49.48
CA GLY A 533 11.55 -19.95 -49.55
C GLY A 533 10.89 -20.23 -48.21
N THR A 534 11.70 -20.30 -47.11
CA THR A 534 11.20 -20.45 -45.74
C THR A 534 10.40 -19.23 -45.30
N TYR A 535 10.83 -17.99 -45.67
CA TYR A 535 10.06 -16.78 -45.37
C TYR A 535 8.65 -16.85 -46.01
N ASN A 536 8.52 -17.23 -47.26
CA ASN A 536 7.23 -17.37 -47.95
C ASN A 536 6.35 -18.47 -47.33
N HIS A 537 6.97 -19.58 -46.96
CA HIS A 537 6.33 -20.67 -46.25
C HIS A 537 5.75 -20.18 -44.90
N THR A 538 6.57 -19.50 -44.08
CA THR A 538 6.11 -19.01 -42.77
C THR A 538 4.96 -18.00 -42.89
N MET A 539 4.92 -17.17 -43.96
CA MET A 539 3.80 -16.27 -44.21
C MET A 539 2.50 -17.01 -44.49
N MET A 540 2.56 -18.08 -45.28
CA MET A 540 1.38 -18.90 -45.56
C MET A 540 0.90 -19.69 -44.32
N VAL A 541 1.84 -20.32 -43.60
CA VAL A 541 1.54 -21.01 -42.32
C VAL A 541 0.90 -20.04 -41.35
N ALA A 542 1.40 -18.81 -41.22
CA ALA A 542 0.83 -17.80 -40.37
C ALA A 542 -0.60 -17.41 -40.75
N THR A 543 -0.88 -17.28 -42.06
CA THR A 543 -2.22 -17.00 -42.56
C THR A 543 -3.20 -18.11 -42.23
N LEU A 544 -2.79 -19.36 -42.41
CA LEU A 544 -3.58 -20.56 -42.08
C LEU A 544 -3.85 -20.65 -40.58
N ALA A 545 -2.80 -20.54 -39.77
CA ALA A 545 -2.89 -20.69 -38.33
C ALA A 545 -3.71 -19.56 -37.71
N GLU A 546 -3.54 -18.31 -38.13
CA GLU A 546 -4.33 -17.16 -37.66
C GLU A 546 -5.81 -17.33 -37.94
N ALA A 547 -6.16 -17.71 -39.20
CA ALA A 547 -7.54 -17.92 -39.61
C ALA A 547 -8.20 -19.03 -38.77
N ALA A 548 -7.56 -20.19 -38.68
CA ALA A 548 -8.09 -21.33 -37.90
C ALA A 548 -8.20 -21.04 -36.40
N CYS A 549 -7.21 -20.41 -35.78
CA CYS A 549 -7.27 -20.02 -34.37
C CYS A 549 -8.40 -19.04 -34.08
N ARG A 550 -8.69 -18.12 -35.02
CA ARG A 550 -9.79 -17.17 -34.89
C ARG A 550 -11.16 -17.90 -34.86
N GLU A 551 -11.34 -18.90 -35.75
CA GLU A 551 -12.58 -19.67 -35.85
C GLU A 551 -12.84 -20.54 -34.60
N ILE A 552 -11.80 -21.08 -33.97
CA ILE A 552 -11.93 -21.91 -32.76
C ILE A 552 -11.86 -21.11 -31.47
N GLY A 553 -11.69 -19.77 -31.53
CA GLY A 553 -11.59 -18.90 -30.37
C GLY A 553 -10.26 -19.04 -29.59
N ALA A 554 -9.20 -19.54 -30.22
CA ALA A 554 -7.84 -19.55 -29.70
C ALA A 554 -7.09 -18.22 -29.99
N ASP A 555 -5.88 -18.03 -29.43
CA ASP A 555 -5.10 -16.81 -29.66
C ASP A 555 -4.53 -16.76 -31.10
N ALA A 556 -5.29 -16.15 -31.97
CA ALA A 556 -4.94 -15.99 -33.37
C ALA A 556 -3.65 -15.18 -33.62
N LEU A 557 -3.39 -14.17 -32.74
CA LEU A 557 -2.18 -13.35 -32.85
C LEU A 557 -0.94 -14.13 -32.39
N LEU A 558 -1.05 -14.93 -31.33
CA LEU A 558 0.03 -15.83 -30.89
C LEU A 558 0.35 -16.87 -31.97
N ALA A 559 -0.68 -17.47 -32.56
CA ALA A 559 -0.50 -18.44 -33.65
C ALA A 559 0.20 -17.81 -34.87
N ARG A 560 -0.18 -16.61 -35.28
CA ARG A 560 0.47 -15.85 -36.36
C ARG A 560 1.94 -15.58 -36.08
N VAL A 561 2.23 -15.00 -34.88
CA VAL A 561 3.60 -14.68 -34.48
C VAL A 561 4.43 -15.96 -34.29
N GLY A 562 3.86 -16.99 -33.68
CA GLY A 562 4.52 -18.30 -33.55
C GLY A 562 4.89 -18.88 -34.90
N SER A 563 4.02 -18.76 -35.90
CA SER A 563 4.28 -19.18 -37.28
C SER A 563 5.40 -18.37 -37.96
N TYR A 564 5.49 -17.05 -37.74
CA TYR A 564 6.59 -16.25 -38.29
C TYR A 564 7.97 -16.72 -37.85
N TYR A 565 8.08 -17.23 -36.63
CA TYR A 565 9.35 -17.63 -36.04
C TYR A 565 9.56 -19.15 -35.96
N HIS A 566 8.54 -20.02 -36.30
CA HIS A 566 8.64 -21.46 -36.06
C HIS A 566 9.87 -22.10 -36.75
N ASP A 567 10.23 -21.60 -37.90
CA ASP A 567 11.31 -22.09 -38.78
C ASP A 567 12.56 -21.21 -38.80
N ILE A 568 12.72 -20.30 -37.83
CA ILE A 568 13.83 -19.34 -37.76
C ILE A 568 15.22 -20.04 -37.73
N GLY A 569 15.26 -21.30 -37.26
CA GLY A 569 16.49 -22.12 -37.21
C GLY A 569 16.99 -22.56 -38.58
N LYS A 570 16.13 -22.57 -39.61
CA LYS A 570 16.53 -22.93 -40.99
C LYS A 570 17.51 -21.95 -41.57
N MET A 571 17.60 -20.72 -41.07
CA MET A 571 18.58 -19.72 -41.53
C MET A 571 20.03 -20.16 -41.40
N ALA A 572 20.34 -21.06 -40.44
CA ALA A 572 21.71 -21.54 -40.22
C ALA A 572 22.21 -22.45 -41.38
N ASN A 573 21.30 -23.21 -41.98
CA ASN A 573 21.62 -24.17 -43.04
C ASN A 573 20.56 -24.13 -44.14
N SER A 574 20.19 -22.90 -44.57
CA SER A 574 19.04 -22.68 -45.48
C SER A 574 19.06 -23.51 -46.74
N GLU A 575 20.24 -23.76 -47.33
CA GLU A 575 20.49 -24.51 -48.55
C GLU A 575 20.16 -26.01 -48.50
N TYR A 576 19.98 -26.54 -47.28
CA TYR A 576 19.57 -27.95 -47.10
C TYR A 576 18.05 -28.08 -47.10
N PHE A 577 17.28 -27.02 -46.98
CA PHE A 577 15.81 -27.05 -47.01
C PHE A 577 15.28 -26.82 -48.41
N VAL A 578 14.45 -27.75 -48.83
CA VAL A 578 13.96 -27.87 -50.21
C VAL A 578 13.35 -26.60 -50.76
N GLU A 579 12.62 -25.86 -49.94
CA GLU A 579 11.99 -24.61 -50.32
C GLU A 579 12.97 -23.48 -50.65
N ASN A 580 14.24 -23.60 -50.25
CA ASN A 580 15.32 -22.65 -50.52
C ASN A 580 16.30 -23.14 -51.61
N GLN A 581 16.15 -24.39 -52.12
CA GLN A 581 17.01 -24.95 -53.15
C GLN A 581 16.60 -24.44 -54.53
N THR A 582 17.56 -24.13 -55.36
CA THR A 582 17.34 -23.62 -56.74
C THR A 582 17.63 -24.66 -57.81
N SER A 583 18.73 -25.37 -57.75
CA SER A 583 19.15 -26.28 -58.81
C SER A 583 19.73 -27.63 -58.37
N TYR A 584 20.24 -27.73 -57.15
CA TYR A 584 20.91 -28.94 -56.66
C TYR A 584 20.50 -29.28 -55.26
N ASN A 585 20.18 -30.57 -55.05
CA ASN A 585 19.80 -31.05 -53.71
C ASN A 585 21.04 -31.55 -52.95
N LYS A 586 21.54 -30.76 -52.02
CA LYS A 586 22.72 -31.09 -51.20
C LYS A 586 22.58 -32.37 -50.36
N HIS A 587 21.43 -32.90 -50.15
CA HIS A 587 21.23 -34.17 -49.43
C HIS A 587 21.61 -35.40 -50.29
N LEU A 588 21.81 -35.27 -51.60
CA LEU A 588 22.26 -36.35 -52.44
C LEU A 588 23.67 -36.79 -52.10
N ASP A 589 24.51 -35.86 -51.62
CA ASP A 589 25.91 -36.12 -51.25
C ASP A 589 26.05 -36.62 -49.78
N LEU A 590 24.95 -36.68 -49.01
CA LEU A 590 25.02 -36.96 -47.60
C LEU A 590 24.42 -38.34 -47.26
N ASN A 591 25.00 -38.94 -46.20
CA ASN A 591 24.37 -40.09 -45.58
C ASN A 591 22.98 -39.74 -45.02
N PRO A 592 21.94 -40.61 -45.15
CA PRO A 592 20.61 -40.35 -44.65
C PRO A 592 20.55 -39.96 -43.18
N ARG A 593 21.43 -40.50 -42.31
CA ARG A 593 21.51 -40.11 -40.87
C ARG A 593 21.97 -38.68 -40.70
N LEU A 594 22.95 -38.22 -41.48
CA LEU A 594 23.45 -36.83 -41.44
C LEU A 594 22.42 -35.87 -42.01
N SER A 595 21.73 -36.21 -43.10
CA SER A 595 20.63 -35.48 -43.66
C SER A 595 19.50 -35.26 -42.66
N ALA A 596 19.07 -36.34 -41.98
CA ALA A 596 18.05 -36.26 -40.92
C ALA A 596 18.52 -35.43 -39.73
N ALA A 597 19.82 -35.51 -39.35
CA ALA A 597 20.38 -34.71 -38.29
C ALA A 597 20.34 -33.21 -38.59
N ILE A 598 20.69 -32.80 -39.84
CA ILE A 598 20.65 -31.42 -40.30
C ILE A 598 19.19 -30.91 -40.30
N ILE A 599 18.26 -31.67 -40.84
CA ILE A 599 16.84 -31.29 -40.87
C ILE A 599 16.32 -31.08 -39.43
N ARG A 600 16.52 -32.04 -38.53
CA ARG A 600 16.05 -31.96 -37.12
C ARG A 600 16.70 -30.82 -36.31
N SER A 601 17.94 -30.43 -36.67
CA SER A 601 18.71 -29.41 -35.94
C SER A 601 18.05 -28.04 -35.98
N HIS A 602 17.22 -27.71 -37.01
CA HIS A 602 16.59 -26.39 -37.10
C HIS A 602 15.69 -26.07 -35.91
N VAL A 603 15.02 -27.08 -35.35
CA VAL A 603 14.18 -26.90 -34.16
C VAL A 603 15.00 -26.43 -32.94
N LYS A 604 16.12 -27.11 -32.70
CA LYS A 604 17.04 -26.76 -31.60
C LYS A 604 17.67 -25.38 -31.81
N ILE A 605 18.21 -25.15 -33.00
CA ILE A 605 18.81 -23.86 -33.39
C ILE A 605 17.78 -22.74 -33.33
N GLY A 606 16.54 -23.01 -33.74
CA GLY A 606 15.42 -22.06 -33.68
C GLY A 606 15.10 -21.69 -32.24
N VAL A 607 15.01 -22.66 -31.33
CA VAL A 607 14.78 -22.41 -29.89
C VAL A 607 15.93 -21.59 -29.27
N GLU A 608 17.19 -21.99 -29.49
CA GLU A 608 18.36 -21.26 -28.99
C GLU A 608 18.40 -19.81 -29.50
N LYS A 609 18.08 -19.60 -30.78
CA LYS A 609 17.99 -18.25 -31.36
C LYS A 609 16.85 -17.44 -30.74
N ALA A 610 15.69 -18.03 -30.59
CA ALA A 610 14.53 -17.38 -29.98
C ALA A 610 14.77 -17.02 -28.50
N GLU A 611 15.48 -17.88 -27.75
CA GLU A 611 15.91 -17.60 -26.37
C GLU A 611 16.91 -16.44 -26.32
N SER A 612 17.87 -16.40 -27.24
CA SER A 612 18.84 -15.29 -27.34
C SER A 612 18.16 -13.95 -27.64
N MET A 613 17.07 -13.97 -28.42
CA MET A 613 16.22 -12.82 -28.73
C MET A 613 15.24 -12.47 -27.63
N ARG A 614 15.15 -13.23 -26.56
CA ARG A 614 14.18 -13.10 -25.48
C ARG A 614 12.73 -13.09 -25.98
N LEU A 615 12.40 -13.94 -26.94
CA LEU A 615 11.04 -14.13 -27.39
C LEU A 615 10.15 -14.64 -26.22
N PRO A 616 8.85 -14.34 -26.25
CA PRO A 616 7.91 -14.92 -25.26
C PRO A 616 8.00 -16.46 -25.26
N ARG A 617 7.90 -17.04 -24.07
CA ARG A 617 8.04 -18.49 -23.91
C ARG A 617 7.03 -19.28 -24.74
N GLU A 618 5.83 -18.74 -24.89
CA GLU A 618 4.76 -19.33 -25.69
C GLU A 618 5.14 -19.42 -27.19
N VAL A 619 5.86 -18.42 -27.69
CA VAL A 619 6.41 -18.43 -29.07
C VAL A 619 7.56 -19.46 -29.16
N ILE A 620 8.46 -19.50 -28.18
CA ILE A 620 9.55 -20.49 -28.10
C ILE A 620 8.98 -21.92 -28.03
N ASP A 621 7.90 -22.11 -27.28
CA ASP A 621 7.23 -23.40 -27.15
C ASP A 621 6.63 -23.86 -28.51
N ILE A 622 6.05 -22.94 -29.30
CA ILE A 622 5.60 -23.23 -30.66
C ILE A 622 6.78 -23.66 -31.54
N ILE A 623 7.92 -22.94 -31.51
CA ILE A 623 9.15 -23.28 -32.26
C ILE A 623 9.61 -24.70 -31.88
N GLY A 624 9.59 -25.06 -30.57
CA GLY A 624 10.03 -26.36 -30.10
C GLY A 624 9.06 -27.50 -30.37
N GLN A 625 7.77 -27.19 -30.62
CA GLN A 625 6.70 -28.18 -30.65
C GLN A 625 6.08 -28.37 -32.07
N HIS A 626 6.37 -27.49 -33.06
CA HIS A 626 5.69 -27.54 -34.37
C HIS A 626 5.90 -28.85 -35.16
N HIS A 627 6.96 -29.61 -34.88
CA HIS A 627 7.14 -30.96 -35.39
C HIS A 627 6.92 -32.06 -34.36
N GLY A 628 6.79 -31.69 -33.05
CA GLY A 628 6.65 -32.67 -31.99
C GLY A 628 7.81 -33.68 -31.93
N ASN A 629 7.46 -34.95 -31.87
CA ASN A 629 8.40 -36.06 -31.97
C ASN A 629 8.17 -36.87 -33.29
N SER A 630 7.64 -36.24 -34.32
CA SER A 630 7.40 -36.86 -35.63
C SER A 630 8.67 -37.43 -36.22
N LEU A 631 8.50 -38.48 -37.05
CA LEU A 631 9.61 -39.14 -37.77
C LEU A 631 9.90 -38.45 -39.11
N VAL A 632 11.17 -38.21 -39.44
CA VAL A 632 11.61 -37.72 -40.76
C VAL A 632 11.61 -38.93 -41.72
N GLN A 633 10.42 -39.22 -42.23
CA GLN A 633 10.09 -40.48 -42.92
C GLN A 633 10.97 -40.78 -44.11
N TYR A 634 11.27 -39.77 -44.95
CA TYR A 634 12.07 -39.94 -46.14
C TYR A 634 13.47 -40.49 -45.86
N PHE A 635 14.19 -39.86 -44.94
CA PHE A 635 15.53 -40.29 -44.60
C PHE A 635 15.52 -41.56 -43.77
N TYR A 636 14.48 -41.81 -42.98
CA TYR A 636 14.30 -43.09 -42.28
C TYR A 636 14.10 -44.24 -43.24
N ALA A 637 13.21 -44.08 -44.24
CA ALA A 637 13.00 -45.08 -45.32
C ALA A 637 14.29 -45.39 -46.07
N LYS A 638 15.01 -44.35 -46.52
CA LYS A 638 16.31 -44.49 -47.18
C LYS A 638 17.37 -45.15 -46.31
N ALA A 639 17.40 -44.82 -45.02
CA ALA A 639 18.34 -45.45 -44.09
C ALA A 639 18.02 -46.93 -43.85
N LYS A 640 16.69 -47.30 -43.82
CA LYS A 640 16.22 -48.63 -43.64
C LYS A 640 16.50 -49.56 -44.86
N GLU A 641 16.54 -48.98 -46.08
CA GLU A 641 17.00 -49.68 -47.26
C GLU A 641 18.51 -50.06 -47.17
N LEU A 642 19.30 -49.20 -46.51
CA LEU A 642 20.74 -49.47 -46.35
C LEU A 642 21.06 -50.33 -45.14
N ASP A 643 20.28 -50.21 -44.08
CA ASP A 643 20.43 -50.98 -42.83
C ASP A 643 19.03 -51.28 -42.24
N PRO A 644 18.53 -52.53 -42.31
CA PRO A 644 17.22 -52.94 -41.82
C PRO A 644 17.03 -52.68 -40.28
N ASN A 645 18.12 -52.59 -39.52
CA ASN A 645 18.12 -52.46 -38.05
C ASN A 645 18.12 -51.00 -37.55
N VAL A 646 17.92 -50.00 -38.42
CA VAL A 646 17.94 -48.59 -38.04
C VAL A 646 16.80 -48.29 -37.11
N SER A 647 17.13 -47.62 -35.97
CA SER A 647 16.17 -47.16 -34.97
C SER A 647 15.35 -45.97 -35.44
N PRO A 648 14.00 -45.97 -35.35
CA PRO A 648 13.19 -44.78 -35.66
C PRO A 648 13.56 -43.54 -34.81
N LYS A 649 14.06 -43.75 -33.59
CA LYS A 649 14.46 -42.66 -32.68
C LYS A 649 15.57 -41.78 -33.23
N ASP A 650 16.46 -42.38 -34.05
CA ASP A 650 17.59 -41.62 -34.66
C ASP A 650 17.10 -40.64 -35.72
N PHE A 651 15.88 -40.82 -36.22
CA PHE A 651 15.26 -40.01 -37.29
C PHE A 651 14.05 -39.22 -36.79
N SER A 652 13.65 -39.31 -35.50
CA SER A 652 12.55 -38.56 -34.94
C SER A 652 13.01 -37.20 -34.40
N TYR A 653 12.15 -36.18 -34.49
CA TYR A 653 12.42 -34.88 -33.89
C TYR A 653 12.53 -34.99 -32.39
N PRO A 654 13.41 -34.19 -31.74
CA PRO A 654 13.63 -34.24 -30.30
C PRO A 654 12.60 -33.44 -29.50
N GLY A 655 11.63 -32.85 -30.19
CA GLY A 655 10.60 -32.01 -29.58
C GLY A 655 9.55 -32.80 -28.81
N GLN A 656 8.66 -32.07 -28.13
CA GLN A 656 7.48 -32.61 -27.45
C GLN A 656 6.25 -32.30 -28.30
N PRO A 657 5.23 -33.19 -28.29
CA PRO A 657 3.95 -32.87 -28.90
C PRO A 657 3.36 -31.55 -28.40
N PRO A 658 2.61 -30.82 -29.25
CA PRO A 658 1.97 -29.57 -28.88
C PRO A 658 1.16 -29.68 -27.58
N ARG A 659 1.25 -28.65 -26.77
CA ARG A 659 0.54 -28.56 -25.48
C ARG A 659 -0.58 -27.50 -25.47
N THR A 660 -0.60 -26.62 -26.43
CA THR A 660 -1.62 -25.58 -26.58
C THR A 660 -2.31 -25.72 -27.93
N LYS A 661 -3.52 -25.17 -28.04
CA LYS A 661 -4.28 -25.18 -29.30
C LYS A 661 -3.52 -24.47 -30.41
N GLU A 662 -2.87 -23.32 -30.07
CA GLU A 662 -2.09 -22.53 -31.03
C GLU A 662 -0.93 -23.34 -31.59
N ALA A 663 -0.15 -24.01 -30.75
CA ALA A 663 0.99 -24.83 -31.18
C ALA A 663 0.53 -26.02 -32.04
N ALA A 664 -0.60 -26.62 -31.73
CA ALA A 664 -1.18 -27.72 -32.52
C ALA A 664 -1.68 -27.20 -33.86
N VAL A 665 -2.34 -26.04 -33.91
CA VAL A 665 -2.80 -25.42 -35.16
C VAL A 665 -1.61 -25.06 -36.04
N VAL A 666 -0.53 -24.50 -35.46
CA VAL A 666 0.70 -24.22 -36.25
C VAL A 666 1.31 -25.48 -36.81
N MET A 667 1.41 -26.59 -36.04
CA MET A 667 1.85 -27.91 -36.57
C MET A 667 0.99 -28.39 -37.74
N LEU A 668 -0.33 -28.27 -37.61
CA LEU A 668 -1.25 -28.70 -38.64
C LEU A 668 -1.20 -27.80 -39.89
N ALA A 669 -1.02 -26.49 -39.66
CA ALA A 669 -0.87 -25.54 -40.76
C ALA A 669 0.43 -25.74 -41.54
N ASP A 670 1.56 -25.94 -40.85
CA ASP A 670 2.87 -26.26 -41.40
C ASP A 670 2.79 -27.48 -42.32
N VAL A 671 2.30 -28.61 -41.77
CA VAL A 671 2.14 -29.86 -42.55
C VAL A 671 1.20 -29.67 -43.74
N SER A 672 0.09 -28.95 -43.55
CA SER A 672 -0.89 -28.76 -44.61
C SER A 672 -0.36 -27.86 -45.74
N GLU A 673 0.36 -26.79 -45.44
CA GLU A 673 1.00 -25.93 -46.41
C GLU A 673 2.05 -26.70 -47.23
N ALA A 674 2.98 -27.33 -46.51
CA ALA A 674 4.07 -28.08 -47.13
C ALA A 674 3.55 -29.20 -48.05
N ALA A 675 2.54 -29.93 -47.61
CA ALA A 675 1.97 -31.03 -48.43
C ALA A 675 1.15 -30.51 -49.62
N CYS A 676 0.26 -29.52 -49.39
CA CYS A 676 -0.58 -29.00 -50.45
C CYS A 676 0.22 -28.32 -51.58
N ARG A 677 1.40 -27.78 -51.29
CA ARG A 677 2.33 -27.22 -52.29
C ARG A 677 2.77 -28.25 -53.32
N THR A 678 2.74 -29.56 -52.98
CA THR A 678 3.12 -30.63 -53.92
C THR A 678 1.99 -31.04 -54.90
N LEU A 679 0.79 -30.52 -54.71
CA LEU A 679 -0.38 -30.84 -55.56
C LEU A 679 -0.41 -29.95 -56.81
N ASP A 680 -0.52 -30.57 -57.99
CA ASP A 680 -0.73 -29.83 -59.25
C ASP A 680 -2.24 -29.47 -59.37
N HIS A 681 -2.56 -28.20 -59.42
CA HIS A 681 -3.92 -27.63 -59.55
C HIS A 681 -4.96 -28.33 -58.65
N PRO A 682 -4.85 -28.21 -57.31
CA PRO A 682 -5.76 -28.89 -56.40
C PRO A 682 -7.17 -28.31 -56.46
N SER A 683 -8.17 -29.18 -56.72
CA SER A 683 -9.57 -28.81 -56.57
C SER A 683 -9.98 -28.80 -55.10
N VAL A 684 -11.02 -28.08 -54.69
CA VAL A 684 -11.50 -28.01 -53.32
C VAL A 684 -11.76 -29.38 -52.73
N PRO A 685 -12.44 -30.34 -53.40
CA PRO A 685 -12.63 -31.68 -52.84
C PRO A 685 -11.34 -32.48 -52.68
N ARG A 686 -10.32 -32.20 -53.49
CA ARG A 686 -9.01 -32.84 -53.37
C ARG A 686 -8.25 -32.28 -52.15
N LEU A 687 -8.32 -30.95 -51.89
CA LEU A 687 -7.78 -30.29 -50.70
C LEU A 687 -8.45 -30.83 -49.45
N GLU A 688 -9.77 -30.92 -49.39
CA GLU A 688 -10.53 -31.44 -48.24
C GLU A 688 -10.05 -32.85 -47.84
N LYS A 689 -10.05 -33.79 -48.82
CA LYS A 689 -9.60 -35.15 -48.53
C LYS A 689 -8.16 -35.27 -48.13
N PHE A 690 -7.29 -34.39 -48.68
CA PHE A 690 -5.88 -34.41 -48.40
C PHE A 690 -5.55 -33.85 -47.02
N ILE A 691 -6.12 -32.69 -46.67
CA ILE A 691 -5.97 -32.09 -45.39
C ILE A 691 -6.54 -32.97 -44.27
N ALA A 692 -7.73 -33.54 -44.49
CA ALA A 692 -8.33 -34.51 -43.53
C ALA A 692 -7.42 -35.72 -43.29
N LYS A 693 -6.75 -36.23 -44.35
CA LYS A 693 -5.78 -37.34 -44.19
C LYS A 693 -4.56 -36.92 -43.38
N LEU A 694 -4.03 -35.69 -43.59
CA LEU A 694 -2.88 -35.17 -42.84
C LEU A 694 -3.21 -34.98 -41.37
N VAL A 695 -4.33 -34.33 -41.09
CA VAL A 695 -4.79 -34.09 -39.71
C VAL A 695 -5.02 -35.43 -38.99
N LYS A 696 -5.67 -36.40 -39.66
CA LYS A 696 -5.85 -37.74 -39.14
C LYS A 696 -4.51 -38.43 -38.86
N GLY A 697 -3.53 -38.34 -39.75
CA GLY A 697 -2.19 -38.89 -39.57
C GLY A 697 -1.47 -38.34 -38.35
N LYS A 698 -1.59 -37.03 -38.09
CA LYS A 698 -1.03 -36.41 -36.87
C LYS A 698 -1.77 -36.86 -35.62
N MET A 699 -3.09 -37.02 -35.69
CA MET A 699 -3.87 -37.55 -34.57
C MET A 699 -3.52 -39.01 -34.26
N ASP A 700 -3.48 -39.89 -35.30
CA ASP A 700 -3.18 -41.31 -35.18
C ASP A 700 -1.75 -41.56 -34.64
N SER A 701 -0.81 -40.63 -34.89
CA SER A 701 0.58 -40.68 -34.39
C SER A 701 0.74 -40.09 -32.97
N GLY A 702 -0.35 -39.72 -32.29
CA GLY A 702 -0.34 -39.21 -30.91
C GLY A 702 0.23 -37.79 -30.78
N GLN A 703 0.36 -37.01 -31.87
CA GLN A 703 0.94 -35.67 -31.83
C GLN A 703 -0.03 -34.67 -31.17
N LEU A 704 -1.31 -34.95 -31.11
CA LEU A 704 -2.35 -34.07 -30.55
C LEU A 704 -2.80 -34.46 -29.12
N ASP A 705 -2.24 -35.53 -28.54
CA ASP A 705 -2.72 -36.10 -27.26
C ASP A 705 -2.49 -35.17 -26.06
N ASN A 706 -1.59 -34.20 -26.16
CA ASN A 706 -1.24 -33.30 -25.08
C ASN A 706 -1.91 -31.92 -25.16
N CYS A 707 -2.78 -31.70 -26.16
CA CYS A 707 -3.51 -30.45 -26.35
C CYS A 707 -5.03 -30.63 -26.19
N ASP A 708 -5.71 -29.58 -25.71
CA ASP A 708 -7.15 -29.60 -25.44
C ASP A 708 -7.99 -29.28 -26.69
N LEU A 709 -7.60 -29.86 -27.86
CA LEU A 709 -8.39 -29.74 -29.10
C LEU A 709 -9.50 -30.78 -29.14
N THR A 710 -10.71 -30.32 -29.37
CA THR A 710 -11.88 -31.17 -29.59
C THR A 710 -11.98 -31.64 -31.06
N LEU A 711 -12.66 -32.76 -31.29
CA LEU A 711 -12.93 -33.21 -32.66
C LEU A 711 -13.69 -32.19 -33.50
N ARG A 712 -14.58 -31.41 -32.87
CA ARG A 712 -15.29 -30.30 -33.52
C ARG A 712 -14.34 -29.19 -33.95
N GLU A 713 -13.42 -28.80 -33.11
CA GLU A 713 -12.41 -27.77 -33.41
C GLU A 713 -11.48 -28.25 -34.54
N LEU A 714 -11.07 -29.53 -34.55
CA LEU A 714 -10.28 -30.10 -35.64
C LEU A 714 -11.02 -30.01 -36.98
N HIS A 715 -12.32 -30.22 -37.01
CA HIS A 715 -13.13 -30.06 -38.24
C HIS A 715 -13.16 -28.63 -38.70
N ILE A 716 -13.37 -27.66 -37.79
CA ILE A 716 -13.33 -26.23 -38.10
C ILE A 716 -11.96 -25.81 -38.62
N ILE A 717 -10.85 -26.32 -38.03
CA ILE A 717 -9.48 -26.06 -38.53
C ILE A 717 -9.30 -26.58 -39.96
N GLN A 718 -9.79 -27.80 -40.26
CA GLN A 718 -9.72 -28.36 -41.63
C GLN A 718 -10.48 -27.51 -42.63
N GLU A 719 -11.71 -27.08 -42.32
CA GLU A 719 -12.53 -26.21 -43.19
C GLU A 719 -11.85 -24.86 -43.43
N SER A 720 -11.28 -24.26 -42.36
CA SER A 720 -10.54 -22.99 -42.45
C SER A 720 -9.30 -23.11 -43.36
N PHE A 721 -8.55 -24.20 -43.24
CA PHE A 721 -7.38 -24.47 -44.11
C PHE A 721 -7.79 -24.66 -45.55
N VAL A 722 -8.84 -25.45 -45.81
CA VAL A 722 -9.36 -25.68 -47.18
C VAL A 722 -9.77 -24.37 -47.80
N THR A 723 -10.53 -23.53 -47.08
CA THR A 723 -11.02 -22.23 -47.60
C THR A 723 -9.86 -21.32 -47.94
N THR A 724 -8.86 -21.21 -47.04
CA THR A 724 -7.69 -20.33 -47.25
C THR A 724 -6.82 -20.83 -48.40
N LEU A 725 -6.52 -22.13 -48.46
CA LEU A 725 -5.68 -22.71 -49.54
C LEU A 725 -6.39 -22.70 -50.88
N ALA A 726 -7.71 -22.95 -50.91
CA ALA A 726 -8.49 -22.84 -52.13
C ALA A 726 -8.43 -21.41 -52.73
N GLY A 727 -8.54 -20.39 -51.87
CA GLY A 727 -8.38 -18.99 -52.30
C GLY A 727 -6.97 -18.71 -52.86
N TYR A 728 -5.95 -19.29 -52.24
CA TYR A 728 -4.55 -19.13 -52.67
C TYR A 728 -4.23 -19.84 -53.99
N TYR A 729 -4.74 -21.07 -54.22
CA TYR A 729 -4.49 -21.86 -55.43
C TYR A 729 -5.47 -21.60 -56.56
N HIS A 730 -6.52 -20.75 -56.37
CA HIS A 730 -7.38 -20.36 -57.50
C HIS A 730 -6.51 -19.75 -58.58
N SER A 731 -6.40 -20.48 -59.68
CA SER A 731 -5.64 -20.04 -60.86
C SER A 731 -6.24 -18.72 -61.39
N ARG A 732 -5.43 -17.72 -61.51
CA ARG A 732 -5.80 -16.50 -62.26
C ARG A 732 -6.29 -16.91 -63.63
N ILE A 733 -7.43 -16.36 -64.07
CA ILE A 733 -7.93 -16.47 -65.38
C ILE A 733 -6.80 -15.99 -66.32
N LYS A 734 -6.26 -16.90 -67.20
CA LYS A 734 -5.27 -16.51 -68.20
C LYS A 734 -5.95 -15.47 -69.12
N TYR A 735 -5.40 -14.28 -69.12
CA TYR A 735 -5.87 -13.26 -70.05
C TYR A 735 -5.65 -13.79 -71.42
N PRO A 736 -6.62 -13.61 -72.37
CA PRO A 736 -6.61 -14.22 -73.75
C PRO A 736 -5.37 -13.89 -74.61
N ASN A 737 -4.55 -12.93 -74.18
CA ASN A 737 -3.37 -12.46 -74.91
C ASN A 737 -2.02 -12.70 -74.23
N GLN A 738 -1.96 -13.46 -73.18
CA GLN A 738 -0.70 -13.85 -72.48
C GLN A 738 -0.16 -15.14 -73.11
N LYS A 739 0.69 -15.02 -74.11
CA LYS A 739 1.50 -16.13 -74.68
C LYS A 739 2.68 -16.36 -73.74
N ASP A 740 2.87 -17.59 -73.30
CA ASP A 740 4.04 -18.01 -72.55
C ASP A 740 5.28 -17.88 -73.49
N PRO A 741 6.32 -17.13 -73.10
CA PRO A 741 7.54 -16.97 -73.91
C PRO A 741 8.23 -18.28 -74.30
N ASP A 742 7.99 -19.36 -73.49
CA ASP A 742 8.62 -20.68 -73.69
C ASP A 742 7.73 -21.71 -74.43
N GLU A 743 6.54 -21.32 -74.93
CA GLU A 743 5.69 -22.20 -75.70
C GLU A 743 6.25 -22.36 -77.13
N LYS A 744 7.05 -23.42 -77.32
CA LYS A 744 7.59 -23.78 -78.63
C LYS A 744 6.43 -23.98 -79.64
N GLN A 745 6.52 -23.20 -80.70
CA GLN A 745 5.68 -23.38 -81.95
C GLN A 745 5.75 -24.83 -82.39
N GLY A 746 4.77 -25.60 -82.15
CA GLY A 746 4.55 -26.94 -82.78
C GLY A 746 3.50 -26.85 -83.85
N ALA A 747 4.04 -26.90 -85.09
CA ALA A 747 3.43 -27.30 -86.35
C ALA A 747 1.93 -27.26 -86.60
N ASP A 748 1.60 -26.47 -87.54
CA ASP A 748 0.39 -26.46 -88.35
C ASP A 748 -0.20 -27.84 -88.67
N LYS A 749 -1.53 -27.98 -88.48
CA LYS A 749 -2.39 -28.70 -89.43
C LYS A 749 -3.73 -27.98 -89.56
N PRO A 750 -4.16 -27.80 -90.81
CA PRO A 750 -5.34 -26.98 -91.12
C PRO A 750 -6.60 -27.85 -91.18
N SER A 751 -7.71 -27.30 -90.81
CA SER A 751 -8.95 -27.43 -91.57
C SER A 751 -10.20 -27.20 -90.69
N GLU A 752 -10.90 -26.39 -91.25
CA GLU A 752 -12.28 -26.29 -91.69
C GLU A 752 -13.28 -25.65 -90.76
N PRO A 753 -14.10 -24.81 -91.31
CA PRO A 753 -14.98 -23.93 -90.49
C PRO A 753 -16.41 -24.50 -90.44
N LYS A 754 -17.08 -24.29 -89.38
CA LYS A 754 -18.58 -24.18 -89.38
C LYS A 754 -19.07 -23.11 -88.44
N ASN A 755 -19.60 -22.07 -89.06
CA ASN A 755 -20.75 -21.22 -88.75
C ASN A 755 -21.60 -21.73 -87.57
N THR A 756 -22.10 -20.91 -86.68
CA THR A 756 -23.16 -19.90 -86.87
C THR A 756 -23.47 -19.25 -85.56
N SER A 757 -23.40 -17.98 -85.48
CA SER A 757 -24.46 -16.97 -85.30
C SER A 757 -25.08 -16.80 -83.92
N GLN A 758 -24.96 -15.59 -83.54
CA GLN A 758 -26.00 -14.74 -82.91
C GLN A 758 -26.14 -14.86 -81.41
N GLU A 759 -26.30 -13.89 -80.66
CA GLU A 759 -26.50 -12.41 -80.65
C GLU A 759 -26.32 -11.94 -79.28
N ALA A 760 -25.84 -10.87 -79.14
CA ALA A 760 -26.14 -9.47 -78.77
C ALA A 760 -25.97 -9.11 -77.33
N SER A 761 -25.08 -8.24 -77.13
CA SER A 761 -24.91 -6.97 -76.37
C SER A 761 -26.03 -6.52 -75.37
N PRO A 762 -25.81 -5.48 -74.62
CA PRO A 762 -24.77 -5.06 -73.68
C PRO A 762 -25.42 -4.42 -72.42
N GLU A 763 -24.69 -4.05 -71.42
CA GLU A 763 -24.71 -2.75 -70.73
C GLU A 763 -23.93 -2.68 -69.41
N LYS A 764 -23.01 -1.71 -69.54
CA LYS A 764 -22.63 -0.62 -68.59
C LYS A 764 -22.13 -0.99 -67.16
N ALA A 765 -20.86 -0.78 -66.97
CA ALA A 765 -20.19 0.41 -66.46
C ALA A 765 -20.31 0.61 -64.89
N ALA A 766 -19.20 0.57 -64.21
CA ALA A 766 -18.65 1.70 -63.51
C ALA A 766 -17.37 1.33 -62.76
N ASP A 767 -16.44 2.19 -62.87
CA ASP A 767 -15.14 2.33 -62.25
C ASP A 767 -15.10 2.06 -60.72
N GLU A 768 -14.02 1.41 -60.28
CA GLU A 768 -13.23 1.96 -59.22
C GLU A 768 -11.81 1.36 -59.25
N LYS A 769 -10.86 2.24 -59.43
CA LYS A 769 -9.43 1.99 -59.36
C LYS A 769 -9.01 1.76 -57.90
N SER A 770 -8.37 0.65 -57.62
CA SER A 770 -7.43 0.55 -56.52
C SER A 770 -6.18 -0.19 -56.96
N THR A 771 -5.11 0.58 -56.99
CA THR A 771 -3.74 0.16 -57.24
C THR A 771 -3.27 -0.82 -56.18
N GLN A 772 -3.07 -2.07 -56.52
CA GLN A 772 -2.23 -2.99 -55.75
C GLN A 772 -1.09 -3.49 -56.63
N SER A 773 0.13 -3.20 -56.12
CA SER A 773 1.37 -3.72 -56.71
C SER A 773 1.44 -5.25 -56.56
N GLU A 774 1.36 -5.94 -57.66
CA GLU A 774 1.52 -7.39 -57.73
C GLU A 774 2.99 -7.78 -57.76
N MET A 775 3.41 -8.54 -56.73
CA MET A 775 4.61 -9.38 -56.79
C MET A 775 4.22 -10.76 -57.30
N SER A 776 4.55 -11.03 -58.52
CA SER A 776 4.45 -12.33 -59.19
C SER A 776 5.33 -13.36 -58.47
N MET A 777 4.72 -14.34 -57.81
CA MET A 777 5.39 -15.54 -57.32
C MET A 777 4.72 -16.80 -57.86
N GLY A 778 5.21 -17.27 -58.96
CA GLY A 778 4.85 -18.57 -59.49
C GLY A 778 5.98 -19.11 -60.36
N LYS A 779 7.02 -19.71 -59.77
CA LYS A 779 7.93 -20.60 -60.47
C LYS A 779 7.84 -22.02 -59.90
N ALA A 780 7.69 -22.90 -60.82
CA ALA A 780 7.48 -24.32 -60.67
C ALA A 780 8.51 -25.00 -59.74
N ILE A 781 8.05 -25.80 -58.83
CA ILE A 781 8.82 -26.70 -57.99
C ILE A 781 9.42 -27.80 -58.90
N SER A 782 10.73 -28.03 -58.81
CA SER A 782 11.39 -29.05 -59.59
C SER A 782 10.89 -30.47 -59.23
N PRO A 783 10.91 -31.44 -60.13
CA PRO A 783 10.39 -32.79 -59.89
C PRO A 783 10.95 -33.52 -58.67
N GLY A 784 12.19 -33.20 -58.27
CA GLY A 784 12.81 -33.77 -57.08
C GLY A 784 12.18 -33.33 -55.77
N VAL A 785 11.51 -32.18 -55.73
CA VAL A 785 10.84 -31.64 -54.54
C VAL A 785 9.54 -32.39 -54.24
N LYS A 786 8.82 -32.83 -55.27
CA LYS A 786 7.56 -33.55 -55.12
C LYS A 786 7.75 -34.88 -54.34
N ASN A 787 8.78 -35.62 -54.68
CA ASN A 787 9.06 -36.90 -54.04
C ASN A 787 9.53 -36.72 -52.57
N TYR A 788 10.29 -35.65 -52.31
CA TYR A 788 10.82 -35.39 -50.99
C TYR A 788 9.72 -35.05 -49.96
N LEU A 789 8.76 -34.18 -50.34
CA LEU A 789 7.66 -33.77 -49.49
C LEU A 789 6.62 -34.88 -49.29
N GLN A 790 6.38 -35.71 -50.32
CA GLN A 790 5.43 -36.84 -50.20
C GLN A 790 5.86 -37.88 -49.20
N ILE A 791 7.16 -38.13 -49.05
CA ILE A 791 7.68 -39.20 -48.17
C ILE A 791 7.83 -38.69 -46.73
N ASP A 792 8.17 -37.43 -46.54
CA ASP A 792 8.26 -36.87 -45.19
C ASP A 792 6.87 -36.76 -44.47
N LEU A 793 5.80 -36.79 -45.30
CA LEU A 793 4.42 -36.75 -44.83
C LEU A 793 3.77 -38.13 -44.65
N GLY A 794 4.48 -39.24 -44.93
CA GLY A 794 3.97 -40.62 -44.82
C GLY A 794 2.94 -40.99 -45.88
N LEU A 795 2.95 -40.32 -47.03
CA LEU A 795 2.04 -40.60 -48.13
C LEU A 795 2.65 -41.63 -49.11
N PRO A 796 1.88 -42.60 -49.64
CA PRO A 796 2.40 -43.57 -50.62
C PRO A 796 2.87 -42.90 -51.89
N ALA A 797 4.04 -43.28 -52.39
CA ALA A 797 4.58 -42.81 -53.67
C ALA A 797 3.62 -43.10 -54.83
N SER A 798 3.32 -42.12 -55.67
CA SER A 798 2.59 -42.39 -56.89
C SER A 798 3.50 -43.20 -57.83
N GLU A 799 3.07 -44.38 -58.15
CA GLU A 799 3.67 -45.22 -59.21
C GLU A 799 3.47 -44.49 -60.55
N ASN A 800 4.45 -43.71 -60.98
CA ASN A 800 4.73 -43.35 -62.36
C ASN A 800 5.85 -42.30 -62.47
N ALA A 801 7.08 -42.75 -62.53
CA ALA A 801 8.17 -41.96 -63.16
C ALA A 801 9.10 -42.89 -63.91
N ALA A 802 8.96 -42.89 -65.22
CA ALA A 802 9.87 -43.59 -66.10
C ALA A 802 11.24 -42.87 -66.15
N SER A 803 12.27 -43.74 -66.22
CA SER A 803 13.67 -43.49 -66.28
C SER A 803 14.09 -42.74 -67.59
N VAL A 804 14.99 -41.78 -67.51
CA VAL A 804 15.86 -41.39 -68.70
C VAL A 804 17.24 -40.99 -68.13
N PRO A 805 18.36 -41.31 -68.88
CA PRO A 805 19.70 -41.41 -68.38
C PRO A 805 20.53 -40.14 -68.49
N ALA A 806 21.64 -40.13 -67.75
CA ALA A 806 22.65 -39.13 -67.61
C ALA A 806 23.53 -38.90 -68.92
N SER A 807 23.93 -37.68 -69.16
CA SER A 807 25.17 -37.43 -69.97
C SER A 807 25.86 -36.14 -69.59
N GLU A 808 27.01 -36.29 -69.09
CA GLU A 808 28.30 -35.63 -69.27
C GLU A 808 28.44 -34.11 -69.33
N ASN A 809 29.40 -33.70 -68.51
CA ASN A 809 30.13 -32.41 -68.43
C ASN A 809 30.81 -32.01 -69.75
N PRO A 810 31.24 -30.75 -69.99
CA PRO A 810 32.49 -30.26 -69.36
C PRO A 810 32.65 -28.71 -69.10
N THR A 811 33.50 -28.44 -68.17
CA THR A 811 34.61 -27.45 -68.09
C THR A 811 34.48 -26.01 -68.53
N GLY A 812 34.98 -25.11 -67.65
CA GLY A 812 35.54 -23.81 -68.01
C GLY A 812 35.47 -22.72 -66.95
N ALA A 813 36.52 -22.56 -66.14
CA ALA A 813 36.85 -21.31 -65.50
C ALA A 813 37.43 -20.25 -66.49
N PRO A 814 37.63 -18.97 -66.18
CA PRO A 814 38.41 -18.50 -64.98
C PRO A 814 37.99 -17.16 -64.35
N ALA A 815 38.72 -16.86 -63.28
CA ALA A 815 38.84 -15.75 -62.47
C ALA A 815 38.94 -14.31 -63.02
N SER A 816 38.58 -13.33 -62.21
CA SER A 816 39.34 -12.06 -62.08
C SER A 816 39.05 -11.38 -60.73
N GLU A 817 40.14 -11.12 -60.07
CA GLU A 817 40.38 -10.26 -58.94
C GLU A 817 40.02 -8.79 -59.18
N SER A 818 39.66 -8.09 -58.12
CA SER A 818 40.18 -6.75 -57.76
C SER A 818 39.63 -6.30 -56.42
N THR A 819 40.43 -6.37 -55.39
CA THR A 819 41.20 -5.28 -54.76
C THR A 819 40.36 -4.21 -54.07
N VAL A 820 40.29 -4.29 -52.72
CA VAL A 820 40.79 -3.38 -51.69
C VAL A 820 40.47 -1.89 -51.81
N GLN A 821 39.80 -1.34 -50.81
CA GLN A 821 40.37 -0.23 -50.05
C GLN A 821 39.65 0.00 -48.70
N THR A 822 40.45 -0.06 -47.67
CA THR A 822 40.33 0.40 -46.30
C THR A 822 40.24 1.92 -46.22
N ALA A 823 39.42 2.47 -45.35
CA ALA A 823 39.70 3.75 -44.72
C ALA A 823 39.23 3.78 -43.29
N ALA A 824 40.16 4.13 -42.43
CA ALA A 824 40.20 4.15 -41.00
C ALA A 824 39.49 5.41 -40.43
N ALA A 825 39.08 5.25 -39.18
CA ALA A 825 39.22 6.12 -38.03
C ALA A 825 39.10 7.66 -38.14
N ALA A 826 38.28 8.21 -37.30
CA ALA A 826 38.63 9.37 -36.44
C ALA A 826 37.63 9.56 -35.29
N GLN A 827 38.10 9.42 -34.07
CA GLN A 827 37.60 10.15 -32.88
C GLN A 827 38.14 11.59 -32.93
N PRO A 828 37.49 12.55 -32.28
CA PRO A 828 38.22 13.48 -31.39
C PRO A 828 37.48 13.61 -30.04
N THR A 829 38.22 13.38 -28.94
CA THR A 829 38.92 14.31 -28.03
C THR A 829 38.08 15.32 -27.27
N GLU A 830 38.29 15.24 -25.96
CA GLU A 830 37.97 16.12 -24.85
C GLU A 830 38.30 17.61 -25.08
N ALA A 831 37.53 18.47 -24.40
CA ALA A 831 37.97 19.71 -23.73
C ALA A 831 36.85 20.17 -22.79
N SER A 832 37.08 20.13 -21.56
CA SER A 832 37.69 21.01 -20.52
C SER A 832 36.74 22.06 -19.99
N LYS A 833 36.50 21.92 -18.67
CA LYS A 833 36.49 22.89 -17.57
C LYS A 833 36.08 24.34 -17.87
N GLN A 834 35.10 24.84 -17.10
CA GLN A 834 35.33 25.97 -16.20
C GLN A 834 34.11 26.24 -15.30
N THR A 835 34.35 26.16 -14.00
CA THR A 835 33.64 26.88 -12.94
C THR A 835 33.99 28.35 -12.97
N PRO A 836 33.10 29.22 -12.43
CA PRO A 836 33.62 30.18 -11.47
C PRO A 836 32.82 30.28 -10.17
N THR A 837 33.60 30.56 -9.16
CA THR A 837 33.46 30.79 -7.75
C THR A 837 32.87 32.19 -7.46
N VAL A 838 32.05 32.22 -6.35
CA VAL A 838 32.02 33.28 -5.28
C VAL A 838 31.72 34.74 -5.64
N ALA A 839 30.70 35.30 -4.99
CA ALA A 839 30.79 36.57 -4.30
C ALA A 839 29.75 36.68 -3.15
N GLN A 840 30.30 36.90 -1.97
CA GLN A 840 29.66 37.38 -0.74
C GLN A 840 29.11 38.78 -0.94
N GLY A 841 28.02 39.10 -0.26
CA GLY A 841 27.53 40.45 -0.07
C GLY A 841 26.65 40.55 1.16
N ARG A 842 27.22 41.07 2.20
CA ARG A 842 26.69 41.50 3.52
C ARG A 842 25.58 42.55 3.42
N SER A 843 24.66 42.54 4.39
CA SER A 843 24.42 43.48 5.50
C SER A 843 23.07 44.20 5.52
N ALA A 844 22.63 44.34 6.76
CA ALA A 844 21.73 45.33 7.38
C ALA A 844 20.21 45.05 7.18
N GLY A 845 19.43 44.74 8.18
CA GLY A 845 19.30 45.35 9.50
C GLY A 845 18.18 46.38 9.49
N LYS A 846 17.02 46.02 10.05
CA LYS A 846 16.21 46.97 10.82
C LYS A 846 15.04 46.25 11.51
N GLU A 847 15.08 46.29 12.82
CA GLU A 847 13.92 46.26 13.74
C GLU A 847 12.88 47.32 13.40
N ILE A 848 11.63 47.08 13.77
CA ILE A 848 10.60 47.96 14.36
C ILE A 848 9.44 47.00 14.65
N LYS A 849 9.18 46.62 15.89
CA LYS A 849 8.32 47.07 16.99
C LYS A 849 6.85 47.37 16.61
N GLU A 850 6.00 46.62 17.34
CA GLU A 850 4.72 46.99 17.99
C GLU A 850 3.59 47.54 17.10
N GLU A 851 2.49 46.80 17.08
CA GLU A 851 1.32 46.80 17.97
C GLU A 851 0.62 45.44 18.06
#